data_915a49e8aae32d11d695c402a3023c7e
#
_entry.id   915a49e8aae32d11d695c402a3023c7e
#
_cell.length_a   1.000
_cell.length_b   1.000
_cell.length_c   1.000
_cell.angle_alpha   90.00
_cell.angle_beta   90.00
_cell.angle_gamma   90.00
#
_symmetry.space_group_name_H-M   'P 1'
#
loop_
_entity.id
_entity.type
_entity.pdbx_description
1 polymer ?
#
loop_
_entity_poly.entity_id
_entity_poly.type
_entity_poly.pdbx_seq_one_letter_code
_entity_poly.pdbx_strand_id
1 'polypeptide(L)'
;MKIYTFICLCYAYSLLTSTACGQPAIKSDSSMEREIATRISEMSLEEKIGQMVQLEVNMITQYDNNYTTDRLSSLSREEMDRVIRKFSLQSKYNVKDMYGDNGELSVAGTYACYLLSQDIHYKIGFRLDPEKMINVFATYKTGSILNMLGGLYASTPGMWHQTISQIISASQRYTGIPAIYGLDQVHGTTYSRGGTIFPHHIGMAASFNPSLAQRMGEVCAYETRACGIPWVFCPNLDLGRKPAWSRQYEGLGEDSYLAAEMGKAYLTGLQGENPNRVDKYHVGTCLKHYFGYGIPDNGKDRTPANTNYQELRERYYEPFRKVINKGALSVMTNSSILNGMNGVANKEFLTSWLKDELQWDGVVVTDWGDIENLRVRDHICSTQKEAIKMAVNAGVDLMMVPSTLSYAPLLKELVKDGEVSMKRIDDAVSRVLRLKYRTGLFDTPLYKQSDYPLFGSKIHAKAALDLAIESEVLLKNEGNILPISVGSRLLVCGPNADTMRGLNGGWTYSWQGNQVEEFSDEYHTILEALKIKFGQQNVVYEPGVCYDEQGDWQLELSPTIDKAVAAAQEVDYIIACVGENSYAETTGNINETALSVNQQNLVKALQATGKPVILVLNEGRPRLVHDLVPDSKAIVDILLPGNYGGDALAELLAGDANFSGRLPFTYPSHANSFTTYDFKTCEMRETMPGIYNYDAHADVEWWFGEGLSYTNFEYSNLRVSKKDFCSTDTLKLSVDVKNTGSRRGK
;
A
#
# COMPACT_ATOMS: atom_id res chain seq x y z
N MET A 1 -0.76 36.19 -53.39
CA MET A 1 -2.10 36.01 -52.79
C MET A 1 -2.43 34.58 -52.31
N LYS A 2 -1.66 33.53 -52.69
CA LYS A 2 -1.93 32.14 -52.24
C LYS A 2 -1.17 31.70 -50.98
N ILE A 3 -0.15 32.40 -50.55
CA ILE A 3 0.63 32.06 -49.37
C ILE A 3 -0.01 32.59 -48.06
N TYR A 4 -0.68 33.74 -48.13
CA TYR A 4 -1.39 34.30 -46.97
C TYR A 4 -2.64 33.52 -46.56
N THR A 5 -3.31 32.86 -47.53
CA THR A 5 -4.50 32.04 -47.25
C THR A 5 -4.12 30.72 -46.55
N PHE A 6 -2.91 30.17 -46.80
CA PHE A 6 -2.45 28.93 -46.16
C PHE A 6 -2.00 29.18 -44.73
N ILE A 7 -1.38 30.33 -44.46
CA ILE A 7 -0.95 30.70 -43.09
C ILE A 7 -2.16 31.03 -42.21
N CYS A 8 -3.18 31.65 -42.72
CA CYS A 8 -4.44 31.88 -41.97
C CYS A 8 -5.22 30.59 -41.72
N LEU A 9 -5.19 29.60 -42.62
CA LEU A 9 -5.80 28.28 -42.37
C LEU A 9 -5.02 27.45 -41.34
N CYS A 10 -3.69 27.52 -41.32
CA CYS A 10 -2.89 26.86 -40.31
C CYS A 10 -3.05 27.53 -38.93
N TYR A 11 -3.21 28.86 -38.84
CA TYR A 11 -3.53 29.56 -37.60
C TYR A 11 -4.97 29.32 -37.14
N ALA A 12 -5.93 29.18 -38.03
CA ALA A 12 -7.30 28.79 -37.70
C ALA A 12 -7.40 27.33 -37.28
N TYR A 13 -6.56 26.43 -37.83
CA TYR A 13 -6.49 25.02 -37.39
C TYR A 13 -5.78 24.87 -36.06
N SER A 14 -4.76 25.70 -35.75
CA SER A 14 -4.11 25.69 -34.43
C SER A 14 -4.97 26.32 -33.32
N LEU A 15 -5.96 27.17 -33.67
CA LEU A 15 -6.93 27.71 -32.73
C LEU A 15 -8.18 26.81 -32.55
N LEU A 16 -8.40 25.83 -33.46
CA LEU A 16 -9.48 24.84 -33.36
C LEU A 16 -9.02 23.51 -32.68
N THR A 17 -7.72 23.35 -32.36
CA THR A 17 -7.23 22.33 -31.42
C THR A 17 -7.26 22.85 -29.98
N SER A 18 -8.12 23.83 -29.68
CA SER A 18 -8.46 24.17 -28.33
C SER A 18 -9.20 22.98 -27.71
N THR A 19 -8.46 22.17 -27.00
CA THR A 19 -8.93 21.51 -25.80
C THR A 19 -10.40 21.13 -25.83
N ALA A 20 -10.69 19.90 -26.20
CA ALA A 20 -11.79 19.23 -25.53
C ALA A 20 -11.43 19.22 -24.04
N CYS A 21 -11.72 20.34 -23.37
CA CYS A 21 -11.64 20.44 -21.92
C CYS A 21 -12.59 19.37 -21.42
N GLY A 22 -12.04 18.27 -20.89
CA GLY A 22 -12.84 17.18 -20.34
C GLY A 22 -13.83 17.76 -19.35
N GLN A 23 -15.00 17.16 -19.23
CA GLN A 23 -15.90 17.55 -18.15
C GLN A 23 -15.16 17.32 -16.83
N PRO A 24 -15.28 18.25 -15.84
CA PRO A 24 -14.64 18.09 -14.56
C PRO A 24 -15.04 16.75 -13.92
N ALA A 25 -14.07 16.04 -13.35
CA ALA A 25 -14.25 14.73 -12.73
C ALA A 25 -15.37 14.74 -11.68
N ILE A 26 -15.54 15.85 -10.99
CA ILE A 26 -16.58 16.06 -10.00
C ILE A 26 -17.36 17.32 -10.39
N LYS A 27 -18.68 17.19 -10.54
CA LYS A 27 -19.54 18.35 -10.82
C LYS A 27 -19.51 19.28 -9.60
N SER A 28 -19.32 20.57 -9.85
CA SER A 28 -19.35 21.60 -8.81
C SER A 28 -20.74 21.68 -8.16
N ASP A 29 -20.77 21.69 -6.83
CA ASP A 29 -21.97 22.01 -6.04
C ASP A 29 -21.97 23.50 -5.69
N SER A 30 -22.81 24.27 -6.39
CA SER A 30 -22.87 25.73 -6.23
C SER A 30 -23.27 26.21 -4.83
N SER A 31 -23.96 25.37 -4.01
CA SER A 31 -24.28 25.70 -2.63
C SER A 31 -23.05 25.58 -1.75
N MET A 32 -22.37 24.44 -1.84
CA MET A 32 -21.12 24.19 -1.15
C MET A 32 -20.05 25.23 -1.48
N GLU A 33 -19.88 25.57 -2.77
CA GLU A 33 -18.89 26.57 -3.20
C GLU A 33 -19.17 27.97 -2.64
N ARG A 34 -20.44 28.38 -2.52
CA ARG A 34 -20.80 29.66 -1.87
C ARG A 34 -20.46 29.65 -0.38
N GLU A 35 -20.73 28.55 0.31
CA GLU A 35 -20.38 28.42 1.74
C GLU A 35 -18.87 28.44 1.95
N ILE A 36 -18.11 27.75 1.12
CA ILE A 36 -16.64 27.76 1.14
C ILE A 36 -16.12 29.18 0.91
N ALA A 37 -16.62 29.88 -0.11
CA ALA A 37 -16.21 31.25 -0.42
C ALA A 37 -16.51 32.21 0.74
N THR A 38 -17.69 32.09 1.36
CA THR A 38 -18.05 32.87 2.55
C THR A 38 -17.07 32.62 3.70
N ARG A 39 -16.84 31.36 4.05
CA ARG A 39 -15.87 31.01 5.13
C ARG A 39 -14.48 31.57 4.85
N ILE A 40 -13.95 31.41 3.65
CA ILE A 40 -12.63 31.91 3.26
C ILE A 40 -12.56 33.43 3.39
N SER A 41 -13.63 34.16 3.07
CA SER A 41 -13.65 35.62 3.18
C SER A 41 -13.62 36.12 4.63
N GLU A 42 -14.06 35.30 5.58
CA GLU A 42 -14.09 35.59 7.02
C GLU A 42 -12.81 35.14 7.73
N MET A 43 -12.02 34.23 7.14
CA MET A 43 -10.81 33.67 7.75
C MET A 43 -9.64 34.63 7.71
N SER A 44 -8.93 34.76 8.83
CA SER A 44 -7.59 35.35 8.91
C SER A 44 -6.57 34.54 8.14
N LEU A 45 -5.41 35.15 7.84
CA LEU A 45 -4.31 34.42 7.16
C LEU A 45 -3.82 33.23 7.98
N GLU A 46 -3.76 33.37 9.31
CA GLU A 46 -3.37 32.32 10.24
C GLU A 46 -4.34 31.13 10.21
N GLU A 47 -5.63 31.39 10.17
CA GLU A 47 -6.65 30.34 10.03
C GLU A 47 -6.58 29.62 8.69
N LYS A 48 -6.35 30.36 7.61
CA LYS A 48 -6.15 29.78 6.27
C LYS A 48 -4.93 28.87 6.24
N ILE A 49 -3.78 29.34 6.73
CA ILE A 49 -2.54 28.57 6.79
C ILE A 49 -2.71 27.34 7.69
N GLY A 50 -3.39 27.47 8.83
CA GLY A 50 -3.68 26.33 9.71
C GLY A 50 -4.44 25.21 9.02
N GLN A 51 -5.39 25.51 8.10
CA GLN A 51 -6.08 24.50 7.31
C GLN A 51 -5.17 23.76 6.31
N MET A 52 -4.03 24.35 5.95
CA MET A 52 -3.05 23.74 5.05
C MET A 52 -2.00 22.87 5.79
N VAL A 53 -2.13 22.68 7.10
CA VAL A 53 -1.17 21.92 7.93
C VAL A 53 -1.82 20.64 8.44
N GLN A 54 -1.10 19.52 8.27
CA GLN A 54 -1.43 18.20 8.83
C GLN A 54 -0.30 17.74 9.75
N LEU A 55 -0.65 17.42 10.98
CA LEU A 55 0.29 16.98 12.03
C LEU A 55 0.00 15.54 12.44
N GLU A 56 1.04 14.84 12.87
CA GLU A 56 0.89 13.54 13.52
C GLU A 56 0.18 13.69 14.88
N VAL A 57 -0.66 12.70 15.21
CA VAL A 57 -1.41 12.68 16.47
C VAL A 57 -0.50 12.78 17.71
N ASN A 58 0.73 12.33 17.62
CA ASN A 58 1.72 12.44 18.69
C ASN A 58 2.02 13.91 19.08
N MET A 59 1.80 14.87 18.18
CA MET A 59 1.93 16.31 18.47
C MET A 59 0.91 16.83 19.48
N ILE A 60 -0.15 16.09 19.72
CA ILE A 60 -1.21 16.40 20.69
C ILE A 60 -1.36 15.35 21.80
N THR A 61 -0.41 14.42 21.89
CA THR A 61 -0.43 13.31 22.83
C THR A 61 0.37 13.64 24.08
N GLN A 62 -0.08 13.15 25.22
CA GLN A 62 0.65 13.21 26.47
C GLN A 62 1.76 12.16 26.45
N TYR A 63 3.01 12.61 26.41
CA TYR A 63 4.17 11.76 26.57
C TYR A 63 4.71 11.87 27.99
N ASP A 64 5.09 10.75 28.57
CA ASP A 64 5.92 10.77 29.76
C ASP A 64 7.36 11.12 29.34
N ASN A 65 7.79 12.34 29.69
CA ASN A 65 9.11 12.87 29.34
C ASN A 65 10.28 11.99 29.81
N ASN A 66 10.05 11.10 30.77
CA ASN A 66 11.06 10.16 31.25
C ASN A 66 11.35 9.02 30.24
N TYR A 67 10.47 8.80 29.26
CA TYR A 67 10.56 7.69 28.30
C TYR A 67 10.51 8.15 26.85
N THR A 68 10.87 9.41 26.57
CA THR A 68 11.06 9.87 25.18
C THR A 68 12.26 9.16 24.55
N THR A 69 12.28 9.06 23.22
CA THR A 69 13.42 8.45 22.49
C THR A 69 14.75 9.07 22.90
N ASP A 70 14.84 10.43 22.96
CA ASP A 70 16.05 11.14 23.35
C ASP A 70 16.47 10.81 24.78
N ARG A 71 15.49 10.72 25.70
CA ARG A 71 15.77 10.37 27.08
C ARG A 71 16.25 8.92 27.21
N LEU A 72 15.61 7.98 26.54
CA LEU A 72 16.04 6.58 26.50
C LEU A 72 17.43 6.46 25.87
N SER A 73 17.69 7.16 24.78
CA SER A 73 19.01 7.14 24.10
C SER A 73 20.14 7.73 24.96
N SER A 74 19.83 8.47 26.01
CA SER A 74 20.80 9.03 26.95
C SER A 74 21.07 8.15 28.18
N LEU A 75 20.36 7.02 28.30
CA LEU A 75 20.51 6.13 29.44
C LEU A 75 21.79 5.28 29.30
N SER A 76 22.37 4.91 30.44
CA SER A 76 23.37 3.85 30.51
C SER A 76 22.73 2.47 30.29
N ARG A 77 23.55 1.49 29.94
CA ARG A 77 23.10 0.10 29.73
C ARG A 77 22.33 -0.46 30.96
N GLU A 78 22.76 -0.16 32.17
CA GLU A 78 22.10 -0.61 33.39
C GLU A 78 20.76 0.09 33.66
N GLU A 79 20.66 1.38 33.30
CA GLU A 79 19.42 2.13 33.41
C GLU A 79 18.41 1.65 32.38
N MET A 80 18.87 1.36 31.17
CA MET A 80 18.04 0.81 30.11
C MET A 80 17.45 -0.55 30.50
N ASP A 81 18.25 -1.47 31.06
CA ASP A 81 17.77 -2.76 31.54
C ASP A 81 16.68 -2.60 32.62
N ARG A 82 16.88 -1.63 33.54
CA ARG A 82 15.85 -1.33 34.55
C ARG A 82 14.54 -0.82 33.94
N VAL A 83 14.62 0.01 32.91
CA VAL A 83 13.43 0.50 32.20
C VAL A 83 12.71 -0.64 31.48
N ILE A 84 13.42 -1.45 30.73
CA ILE A 84 12.86 -2.62 30.02
C ILE A 84 12.15 -3.57 30.99
N ARG A 85 12.79 -3.88 32.15
CA ARG A 85 12.21 -4.73 33.19
C ARG A 85 10.98 -4.11 33.84
N LYS A 86 11.02 -2.80 34.11
CA LYS A 86 9.90 -2.07 34.72
C LYS A 86 8.60 -2.21 33.91
N PHE A 87 8.70 -2.22 32.60
CA PHE A 87 7.57 -2.36 31.69
C PHE A 87 7.32 -3.78 31.19
N SER A 88 8.08 -4.78 31.70
CA SER A 88 7.98 -6.19 31.28
C SER A 88 8.16 -6.37 29.78
N LEU A 89 9.22 -5.77 29.23
CA LEU A 89 9.55 -5.78 27.80
C LEU A 89 10.82 -6.59 27.49
N GLN A 90 11.27 -7.46 28.42
CA GLN A 90 12.51 -8.24 28.26
C GLN A 90 12.45 -9.29 27.13
N SER A 91 11.25 -9.74 26.78
CA SER A 91 11.03 -10.64 25.64
C SER A 91 11.22 -9.96 24.30
N LYS A 92 11.09 -8.62 24.27
CA LYS A 92 11.11 -7.81 23.04
C LYS A 92 12.42 -7.03 22.88
N TYR A 93 13.07 -6.64 23.97
CA TYR A 93 14.29 -5.83 23.95
C TYR A 93 15.39 -6.46 24.79
N ASN A 94 16.51 -6.75 24.13
CA ASN A 94 17.72 -7.22 24.79
C ASN A 94 18.74 -6.09 24.86
N VAL A 95 19.06 -5.65 26.07
CA VAL A 95 20.01 -4.55 26.29
C VAL A 95 21.39 -4.81 25.65
N LYS A 96 21.81 -6.09 25.55
CA LYS A 96 23.10 -6.43 24.94
C LYS A 96 23.17 -6.02 23.46
N ASP A 97 22.06 -6.07 22.76
CA ASP A 97 21.99 -5.80 21.32
C ASP A 97 21.85 -4.30 21.02
N MET A 98 21.50 -3.51 22.06
CA MET A 98 21.34 -2.05 21.93
C MET A 98 22.66 -1.29 22.09
N TYR A 99 23.65 -1.84 22.78
CA TYR A 99 24.92 -1.18 23.08
C TYR A 99 26.11 -1.93 22.47
N GLY A 100 27.03 -1.18 21.87
CA GLY A 100 28.29 -1.74 21.37
C GLY A 100 29.24 -2.18 22.50
N ASP A 101 30.34 -2.84 22.13
CA ASP A 101 31.38 -3.30 23.07
C ASP A 101 32.03 -2.12 23.83
N ASN A 102 32.02 -0.93 23.28
CA ASN A 102 32.49 0.31 23.90
C ASN A 102 31.53 0.88 24.96
N GLY A 103 30.35 0.26 25.15
CA GLY A 103 29.33 0.70 26.10
C GLY A 103 28.46 1.88 25.59
N GLU A 104 28.66 2.31 24.36
CA GLU A 104 27.84 3.36 23.71
C GLU A 104 26.66 2.73 22.95
N LEU A 105 25.57 3.50 22.85
CA LEU A 105 24.39 3.09 22.11
C LEU A 105 24.72 2.92 20.61
N SER A 106 24.40 1.76 20.04
CA SER A 106 24.62 1.48 18.63
C SER A 106 23.53 2.18 17.76
N VAL A 107 23.73 2.23 16.44
CA VAL A 107 22.70 2.73 15.51
C VAL A 107 21.40 1.90 15.64
N ALA A 108 21.52 0.58 15.73
CA ALA A 108 20.38 -0.29 15.97
C ALA A 108 19.75 -0.03 17.36
N GLY A 109 20.59 0.23 18.38
CA GLY A 109 20.12 0.61 19.70
C GLY A 109 19.38 1.94 19.73
N THR A 110 19.77 2.93 18.92
CA THR A 110 19.03 4.18 18.78
C THR A 110 17.63 3.95 18.21
N TYR A 111 17.53 3.10 17.20
CA TYR A 111 16.22 2.71 16.64
C TYR A 111 15.40 1.90 17.66
N ALA A 112 16.03 1.00 18.38
CA ALA A 112 15.37 0.26 19.47
C ALA A 112 14.84 1.19 20.57
N CYS A 113 15.53 2.29 20.90
CA CYS A 113 15.03 3.32 21.83
C CYS A 113 13.76 4.00 21.30
N TYR A 114 13.68 4.25 20.01
CA TYR A 114 12.45 4.79 19.40
C TYR A 114 11.29 3.79 19.58
N LEU A 115 11.48 2.54 19.23
CA LEU A 115 10.46 1.49 19.39
C LEU A 115 10.08 1.29 20.88
N LEU A 116 11.06 1.21 21.76
CA LEU A 116 10.87 1.06 23.20
C LEU A 116 10.07 2.23 23.80
N SER A 117 10.34 3.46 23.35
CA SER A 117 9.56 4.64 23.74
C SER A 117 8.07 4.45 23.39
N GLN A 118 7.78 3.99 22.20
CA GLN A 118 6.41 3.74 21.75
C GLN A 118 5.73 2.63 22.56
N ASP A 119 6.41 1.51 22.80
CA ASP A 119 5.89 0.40 23.61
C ASP A 119 5.58 0.81 25.05
N ILE A 120 6.46 1.62 25.64
CA ILE A 120 6.24 2.14 26.99
C ILE A 120 4.99 3.05 27.02
N HIS A 121 4.87 3.95 26.06
CA HIS A 121 3.71 4.85 25.99
C HIS A 121 2.41 4.09 25.72
N TYR A 122 2.46 3.04 24.90
CA TYR A 122 1.32 2.13 24.74
C TYR A 122 0.89 1.47 26.05
N LYS A 123 1.85 0.97 26.85
CA LYS A 123 1.58 0.35 28.17
C LYS A 123 1.11 1.35 29.21
N ILE A 124 1.57 2.59 29.16
CA ILE A 124 1.10 3.69 30.01
C ILE A 124 -0.33 4.09 29.64
N GLY A 125 -0.70 3.92 28.38
CA GLY A 125 -2.00 4.26 27.79
C GLY A 125 -1.98 5.59 27.05
N PHE A 126 -2.60 5.58 25.88
CA PHE A 126 -2.75 6.75 25.01
C PHE A 126 -3.69 7.79 25.63
N ARG A 127 -3.25 9.02 25.73
CA ARG A 127 -4.05 10.17 26.17
C ARG A 127 -3.69 11.43 25.40
N LEU A 128 -4.69 12.25 25.09
CA LEU A 128 -4.47 13.58 24.53
C LEU A 128 -3.99 14.56 25.63
N ASP A 129 -3.10 15.46 25.27
CA ASP A 129 -2.57 16.50 26.13
C ASP A 129 -3.36 17.80 25.92
N PRO A 130 -4.06 18.34 26.93
CA PRO A 130 -4.88 19.53 26.78
C PRO A 130 -4.06 20.78 26.38
N GLU A 131 -2.84 20.93 26.86
CA GLU A 131 -2.01 22.12 26.56
C GLU A 131 -1.51 22.05 25.10
N LYS A 132 -1.05 20.87 24.67
CA LYS A 132 -0.66 20.64 23.27
C LYS A 132 -1.84 20.83 22.33
N MET A 133 -3.03 20.36 22.72
CA MET A 133 -4.25 20.56 21.92
C MET A 133 -4.62 22.04 21.80
N ILE A 134 -4.50 22.81 22.89
CA ILE A 134 -4.67 24.27 22.85
C ILE A 134 -3.65 24.90 21.91
N ASN A 135 -2.38 24.54 22.02
CA ASN A 135 -1.35 25.05 21.13
C ASN A 135 -1.65 24.76 19.65
N VAL A 136 -1.94 23.50 19.31
CA VAL A 136 -2.21 23.06 17.94
C VAL A 136 -3.47 23.70 17.36
N PHE A 137 -4.57 23.73 18.10
CA PHE A 137 -5.85 24.20 17.56
C PHE A 137 -6.16 25.67 17.83
N ALA A 138 -5.73 26.23 18.98
CA ALA A 138 -6.00 27.62 19.31
C ALA A 138 -4.90 28.56 18.76
N THR A 139 -3.63 28.18 18.81
CA THR A 139 -2.52 29.02 18.32
C THR A 139 -2.26 28.81 16.83
N TYR A 140 -2.04 27.56 16.39
CA TYR A 140 -1.67 27.25 15.01
C TYR A 140 -2.84 26.97 14.10
N LYS A 141 -4.08 26.86 14.62
CA LYS A 141 -5.31 26.66 13.82
C LYS A 141 -5.30 25.42 12.92
N THR A 142 -4.56 24.40 13.31
CA THR A 142 -4.29 23.20 12.50
C THR A 142 -5.58 22.51 12.03
N GLY A 143 -5.66 22.27 10.72
CA GLY A 143 -6.88 21.75 10.09
C GLY A 143 -6.94 20.24 9.93
N SER A 144 -5.82 19.52 10.11
CA SER A 144 -5.74 18.08 9.88
C SER A 144 -4.80 17.38 10.86
N ILE A 145 -5.18 16.17 11.25
CA ILE A 145 -4.37 15.24 12.06
C ILE A 145 -4.30 13.89 11.34
N LEU A 146 -3.21 13.14 11.54
CA LEU A 146 -3.04 11.81 10.97
C LEU A 146 -2.35 10.83 11.91
N ASN A 147 -2.20 9.61 11.43
CA ASN A 147 -1.46 8.48 11.96
C ASN A 147 -2.20 7.68 13.06
N MET A 148 -1.63 6.54 13.43
CA MET A 148 -2.20 5.62 14.40
C MET A 148 -2.04 6.12 15.84
N LEU A 149 -2.97 5.76 16.70
CA LEU A 149 -2.95 6.15 18.11
C LEU A 149 -1.84 5.40 18.85
N GLY A 150 -1.00 6.13 19.57
CA GLY A 150 0.10 5.53 20.34
C GLY A 150 1.29 5.04 19.52
N GLY A 151 1.35 5.39 18.23
CA GLY A 151 2.54 5.27 17.38
C GLY A 151 2.77 3.93 16.69
N LEU A 152 2.45 2.76 17.26
CA LEU A 152 2.84 1.47 16.67
C LEU A 152 1.78 0.36 16.72
N TYR A 153 0.64 0.55 17.38
CA TYR A 153 -0.30 -0.54 17.67
C TYR A 153 -1.73 -0.25 17.25
N ALA A 154 -2.44 -1.31 16.86
CA ALA A 154 -3.85 -1.26 16.58
C ALA A 154 -4.66 -0.92 17.84
N SER A 155 -5.48 0.12 17.75
CA SER A 155 -6.36 0.58 18.83
C SER A 155 -7.76 0.02 18.66
N THR A 156 -8.50 -0.08 19.77
CA THR A 156 -9.92 -0.48 19.69
C THR A 156 -10.76 0.59 19.00
N PRO A 157 -11.88 0.24 18.34
CA PRO A 157 -12.79 1.21 17.74
C PRO A 157 -13.29 2.26 18.74
N GLY A 158 -13.48 1.87 20.02
CA GLY A 158 -13.87 2.79 21.10
C GLY A 158 -12.81 3.83 21.42
N MET A 159 -11.52 3.44 21.46
CA MET A 159 -10.39 4.37 21.65
C MET A 159 -10.27 5.33 20.48
N TRP A 160 -10.37 4.83 19.26
CA TRP A 160 -10.41 5.66 18.05
C TRP A 160 -11.53 6.70 18.13
N HIS A 161 -12.74 6.26 18.33
CA HIS A 161 -13.93 7.12 18.37
C HIS A 161 -13.83 8.20 19.48
N GLN A 162 -13.37 7.84 20.68
CA GLN A 162 -13.16 8.78 21.78
C GLN A 162 -12.11 9.84 21.43
N THR A 163 -10.98 9.43 20.85
CA THR A 163 -9.89 10.34 20.46
C THR A 163 -10.33 11.30 19.37
N ILE A 164 -10.95 10.78 18.31
CA ILE A 164 -11.48 11.60 17.20
C ILE A 164 -12.51 12.60 17.71
N SER A 165 -13.41 12.20 18.65
CA SER A 165 -14.38 13.08 19.26
C SER A 165 -13.72 14.26 19.99
N GLN A 166 -12.64 14.01 20.74
CA GLN A 166 -11.91 15.08 21.45
C GLN A 166 -11.20 16.03 20.48
N ILE A 167 -10.59 15.50 19.41
CA ILE A 167 -9.91 16.29 18.35
C ILE A 167 -10.93 17.20 17.65
N ILE A 168 -12.07 16.65 17.24
CA ILE A 168 -13.14 17.40 16.58
C ILE A 168 -13.67 18.51 17.53
N SER A 169 -13.96 18.16 18.78
CA SER A 169 -14.47 19.12 19.78
C SER A 169 -13.50 20.27 20.03
N ALA A 170 -12.20 19.98 20.13
CA ALA A 170 -11.19 21.00 20.32
C ALA A 170 -11.04 21.89 19.08
N SER A 171 -10.91 21.30 17.88
CA SER A 171 -10.77 22.09 16.65
C SER A 171 -11.98 22.98 16.38
N GLN A 172 -13.20 22.47 16.55
CA GLN A 172 -14.42 23.27 16.42
C GLN A 172 -14.49 24.41 17.43
N ARG A 173 -14.11 24.15 18.68
CA ARG A 173 -14.11 25.17 19.72
C ARG A 173 -13.18 26.36 19.39
N TYR A 174 -12.00 26.10 18.81
CA TYR A 174 -10.98 27.12 18.62
C TYR A 174 -10.93 27.72 17.21
N THR A 175 -11.48 27.04 16.20
CA THR A 175 -11.45 27.49 14.80
C THR A 175 -12.82 27.58 14.14
N GLY A 176 -13.87 27.04 14.77
CA GLY A 176 -15.19 26.87 14.13
C GLY A 176 -15.20 25.79 13.01
N ILE A 177 -14.07 25.15 12.75
CA ILE A 177 -13.89 24.16 11.67
C ILE A 177 -13.38 22.85 12.25
N PRO A 178 -14.08 21.70 12.03
CA PRO A 178 -13.61 20.41 12.50
C PRO A 178 -12.31 20.02 11.80
N ALA A 179 -11.32 19.55 12.56
CA ALA A 179 -10.12 18.97 11.99
C ALA A 179 -10.47 17.64 11.30
N ILE A 180 -9.89 17.41 10.10
CA ILE A 180 -10.03 16.13 9.41
C ILE A 180 -8.94 15.17 9.87
N TYR A 181 -9.32 13.92 10.15
CA TYR A 181 -8.37 12.85 10.48
C TYR A 181 -8.12 11.97 9.27
N GLY A 182 -6.84 11.76 8.91
CA GLY A 182 -6.42 10.87 7.83
C GLY A 182 -5.66 9.66 8.37
N LEU A 183 -5.83 8.47 7.76
CA LEU A 183 -5.14 7.26 8.17
C LEU A 183 -4.82 6.34 6.99
N ASP A 184 -3.68 5.63 7.08
CA ASP A 184 -3.31 4.55 6.16
C ASP A 184 -4.10 3.28 6.48
N GLN A 185 -5.17 3.04 5.74
CA GLN A 185 -5.96 1.80 5.79
C GLN A 185 -5.69 1.02 4.50
N VAL A 186 -4.48 0.47 4.37
CA VAL A 186 -3.93 -0.02 3.10
C VAL A 186 -4.69 -1.23 2.57
N HIS A 187 -4.93 -2.25 3.42
CA HIS A 187 -5.60 -3.48 2.97
C HIS A 187 -6.69 -3.97 3.95
N GLY A 188 -7.55 -3.05 4.34
CA GLY A 188 -8.62 -3.27 5.32
C GLY A 188 -8.57 -2.23 6.42
N THR A 189 -9.16 -2.51 7.58
CA THR A 189 -9.15 -1.61 8.74
C THR A 189 -7.93 -1.89 9.61
N THR A 190 -6.76 -1.67 9.04
CA THR A 190 -5.46 -2.23 9.45
C THR A 190 -4.98 -1.80 10.83
N TYR A 191 -5.34 -0.61 11.29
CA TYR A 191 -4.92 -0.09 12.60
C TYR A 191 -6.02 -0.15 13.65
N SER A 192 -7.01 -1.02 13.45
CA SER A 192 -8.12 -1.18 14.37
C SER A 192 -8.26 -2.62 14.83
N ARG A 193 -8.17 -2.85 16.14
CA ARG A 193 -8.34 -4.18 16.74
C ARG A 193 -9.71 -4.75 16.40
N GLY A 194 -9.75 -5.96 15.87
CA GLY A 194 -10.97 -6.63 15.41
C GLY A 194 -11.52 -6.10 14.08
N GLY A 195 -10.79 -5.21 13.41
CA GLY A 195 -11.10 -4.81 12.04
C GLY A 195 -10.77 -5.90 11.04
N THR A 196 -11.48 -5.93 9.92
CA THR A 196 -11.29 -6.93 8.87
C THR A 196 -10.04 -6.61 8.05
N ILE A 197 -9.11 -7.56 8.00
CA ILE A 197 -7.90 -7.50 7.18
C ILE A 197 -8.10 -8.35 5.93
N PHE A 198 -7.79 -7.78 4.78
CA PHE A 198 -7.87 -8.36 3.46
C PHE A 198 -6.49 -8.70 2.90
N PRO A 199 -6.40 -9.44 1.77
CA PRO A 199 -5.17 -9.47 0.98
C PRO A 199 -4.68 -8.06 0.66
N HIS A 200 -3.36 -7.89 0.55
CA HIS A 200 -2.79 -6.64 0.04
C HIS A 200 -3.24 -6.34 -1.38
N HIS A 201 -3.03 -5.11 -1.87
CA HIS A 201 -3.48 -4.68 -3.19
C HIS A 201 -2.94 -5.57 -4.32
N ILE A 202 -1.72 -6.11 -4.18
CA ILE A 202 -1.18 -7.07 -5.15
C ILE A 202 -2.04 -8.35 -5.23
N GLY A 203 -2.50 -8.87 -4.09
CA GLY A 203 -3.44 -9.99 -4.04
C GLY A 203 -4.83 -9.60 -4.55
N MET A 204 -5.31 -8.40 -4.21
CA MET A 204 -6.55 -7.88 -4.80
C MET A 204 -6.46 -7.83 -6.33
N ALA A 205 -5.34 -7.37 -6.89
CA ALA A 205 -5.09 -7.35 -8.34
C ALA A 205 -5.04 -8.76 -8.92
N ALA A 206 -4.40 -9.73 -8.23
CA ALA A 206 -4.31 -11.13 -8.66
C ALA A 206 -5.68 -11.80 -8.81
N SER A 207 -6.71 -11.32 -8.11
CA SER A 207 -8.09 -11.83 -8.30
C SER A 207 -8.68 -11.48 -9.67
N PHE A 208 -8.17 -10.44 -10.36
CA PHE A 208 -8.75 -9.89 -11.61
C PHE A 208 -10.27 -9.66 -11.49
N ASN A 209 -10.75 -9.38 -10.28
CA ASN A 209 -12.18 -9.29 -9.96
C ASN A 209 -12.54 -7.92 -9.36
N PRO A 210 -12.96 -6.94 -10.18
CA PRO A 210 -13.34 -5.62 -9.68
C PRO A 210 -14.48 -5.64 -8.64
N SER A 211 -15.36 -6.65 -8.68
CA SER A 211 -16.44 -6.76 -7.69
C SER A 211 -15.92 -7.06 -6.29
N LEU A 212 -14.86 -7.87 -6.18
CA LEU A 212 -14.21 -8.13 -4.88
C LEU A 212 -13.40 -6.91 -4.41
N ALA A 213 -12.75 -6.18 -5.33
CA ALA A 213 -12.10 -4.93 -4.99
C ALA A 213 -13.10 -3.89 -4.45
N GLN A 214 -14.26 -3.75 -5.08
CA GLN A 214 -15.33 -2.89 -4.57
C GLN A 214 -15.80 -3.36 -3.19
N ARG A 215 -16.02 -4.66 -3.00
CA ARG A 215 -16.46 -5.23 -1.72
C ARG A 215 -15.44 -5.01 -0.60
N MET A 216 -14.15 -5.17 -0.89
CA MET A 216 -13.08 -4.81 0.05
C MET A 216 -13.17 -3.33 0.45
N GLY A 217 -13.38 -2.42 -0.51
CA GLY A 217 -13.55 -0.99 -0.25
C GLY A 217 -14.76 -0.70 0.64
N GLU A 218 -15.90 -1.32 0.39
CA GLU A 218 -17.13 -1.16 1.21
C GLU A 218 -16.91 -1.56 2.66
N VAL A 219 -16.25 -2.69 2.90
CA VAL A 219 -15.95 -3.18 4.26
C VAL A 219 -14.93 -2.26 4.95
N CYS A 220 -13.84 -1.92 4.26
CA CYS A 220 -12.82 -1.02 4.77
C CYS A 220 -13.41 0.34 5.16
N ALA A 221 -14.23 0.94 4.30
CA ALA A 221 -14.88 2.21 4.56
C ALA A 221 -15.82 2.14 5.76
N TYR A 222 -16.67 1.14 5.80
CA TYR A 222 -17.65 0.94 6.89
C TYR A 222 -16.95 0.82 8.25
N GLU A 223 -15.92 -0.01 8.35
CA GLU A 223 -15.19 -0.24 9.60
C GLU A 223 -14.32 0.96 10.00
N THR A 224 -13.73 1.64 9.02
CA THR A 224 -12.97 2.88 9.25
C THR A 224 -13.88 4.00 9.79
N ARG A 225 -15.10 4.12 9.26
CA ARG A 225 -16.11 5.06 9.79
C ARG A 225 -16.57 4.70 11.19
N ALA A 226 -16.67 3.42 11.53
CA ALA A 226 -16.97 2.97 12.88
C ALA A 226 -15.93 3.46 13.90
N CYS A 227 -14.69 3.64 13.47
CA CYS A 227 -13.60 4.25 14.25
C CYS A 227 -13.68 5.80 14.28
N GLY A 228 -14.58 6.41 13.52
CA GLY A 228 -14.73 7.88 13.42
C GLY A 228 -13.82 8.54 12.40
N ILE A 229 -13.08 7.79 11.59
CA ILE A 229 -12.10 8.30 10.62
C ILE A 229 -12.81 8.57 9.29
N PRO A 230 -12.78 9.82 8.78
CA PRO A 230 -13.50 10.19 7.56
C PRO A 230 -12.69 10.10 6.27
N TRP A 231 -11.37 9.89 6.33
CA TRP A 231 -10.45 10.00 5.19
C TRP A 231 -9.32 8.99 5.29
N VAL A 232 -9.03 8.29 4.18
CA VAL A 232 -8.02 7.24 4.10
C VAL A 232 -7.02 7.49 2.97
N PHE A 233 -5.76 7.05 3.18
CA PHE A 233 -4.67 7.19 2.22
C PHE A 233 -4.55 5.94 1.35
N CYS A 234 -5.60 5.69 0.57
CA CYS A 234 -5.69 4.63 -0.43
C CYS A 234 -6.75 4.97 -1.49
N PRO A 235 -6.76 4.28 -2.66
CA PRO A 235 -5.88 3.21 -3.11
C PRO A 235 -4.46 3.66 -3.48
N ASN A 236 -3.51 2.71 -3.38
CA ASN A 236 -2.20 2.85 -3.98
C ASN A 236 -2.28 2.41 -5.45
N LEU A 237 -1.92 3.31 -6.36
CA LEU A 237 -1.97 3.10 -7.82
C LEU A 237 -0.57 3.02 -8.45
N ASP A 238 0.47 2.88 -7.63
CA ASP A 238 1.83 2.71 -8.13
C ASP A 238 1.96 1.39 -8.89
N LEU A 239 2.53 1.46 -10.09
CA LEU A 239 2.84 0.27 -10.86
C LEU A 239 4.20 -0.29 -10.41
N GLY A 240 4.20 -1.50 -9.88
CA GLY A 240 5.40 -2.21 -9.43
C GLY A 240 6.12 -2.85 -10.62
N ARG A 241 6.98 -2.09 -11.31
CA ARG A 241 7.73 -2.56 -12.49
C ARG A 241 9.21 -2.80 -12.20
N LYS A 242 9.60 -2.81 -10.93
CA LYS A 242 10.95 -3.13 -10.45
C LYS A 242 10.84 -4.21 -9.37
N PRO A 243 11.18 -5.47 -9.65
CA PRO A 243 10.99 -6.58 -8.70
C PRO A 243 11.67 -6.38 -7.34
N ALA A 244 12.77 -5.63 -7.29
CA ALA A 244 13.46 -5.33 -6.03
C ALA A 244 12.77 -4.26 -5.17
N TRP A 245 11.77 -3.54 -5.70
CA TRP A 245 11.10 -2.47 -4.96
C TRP A 245 10.28 -3.02 -3.79
N SER A 246 10.53 -2.49 -2.59
CA SER A 246 9.97 -3.01 -1.34
C SER A 246 8.45 -2.83 -1.22
N ARG A 247 7.86 -1.87 -1.93
CA ARG A 247 6.43 -1.55 -1.85
C ARG A 247 5.61 -2.14 -2.99
N GLN A 248 6.13 -3.13 -3.69
CA GLN A 248 5.43 -3.75 -4.82
C GLN A 248 4.08 -4.33 -4.41
N TYR A 249 3.99 -4.92 -3.22
CA TYR A 249 2.76 -5.51 -2.69
C TYR A 249 1.65 -4.48 -2.38
N GLU A 250 2.02 -3.22 -2.17
CA GLU A 250 1.06 -2.14 -1.94
C GLU A 250 0.35 -1.70 -3.22
N GLY A 251 0.94 -1.95 -4.40
CA GLY A 251 0.41 -1.58 -5.71
C GLY A 251 -0.51 -2.66 -6.31
N LEU A 252 -1.04 -2.34 -7.49
CA LEU A 252 -1.97 -3.19 -8.24
C LEU A 252 -1.31 -3.94 -9.40
N GLY A 253 -0.01 -4.25 -9.26
CA GLY A 253 0.77 -4.95 -10.26
C GLY A 253 1.45 -4.04 -11.29
N GLU A 254 1.78 -4.58 -12.46
CA GLU A 254 2.56 -3.88 -13.49
C GLU A 254 1.72 -3.24 -14.60
N ASP A 255 0.44 -3.64 -14.70
CA ASP A 255 -0.44 -3.25 -15.82
C ASP A 255 -1.29 -2.03 -15.49
N SER A 256 -1.19 -1.02 -16.35
CA SER A 256 -1.89 0.25 -16.22
C SER A 256 -3.42 0.11 -16.30
N TYR A 257 -3.92 -0.81 -17.13
CA TYR A 257 -5.36 -1.01 -17.27
C TYR A 257 -5.95 -1.74 -16.06
N LEU A 258 -5.32 -2.84 -15.63
CA LEU A 258 -5.72 -3.59 -14.43
C LEU A 258 -5.73 -2.68 -13.20
N ALA A 259 -4.64 -1.91 -12.99
CA ALA A 259 -4.53 -0.98 -11.89
C ALA A 259 -5.66 0.08 -11.91
N ALA A 260 -6.01 0.59 -13.10
CA ALA A 260 -7.09 1.54 -13.23
C ALA A 260 -8.47 0.93 -12.94
N GLU A 261 -8.76 -0.28 -13.45
CA GLU A 261 -10.07 -0.92 -13.25
C GLU A 261 -10.27 -1.37 -11.80
N MET A 262 -9.24 -2.02 -11.20
CA MET A 262 -9.28 -2.40 -9.79
C MET A 262 -9.32 -1.17 -8.88
N GLY A 263 -8.52 -0.15 -9.18
CA GLY A 263 -8.51 1.13 -8.44
C GLY A 263 -9.84 1.87 -8.48
N LYS A 264 -10.54 1.90 -9.63
CA LYS A 264 -11.88 2.48 -9.73
C LYS A 264 -12.92 1.72 -8.90
N ALA A 265 -12.86 0.39 -8.93
CA ALA A 265 -13.78 -0.45 -8.18
C ALA A 265 -13.56 -0.26 -6.67
N TYR A 266 -12.30 -0.30 -6.23
CA TYR A 266 -11.94 -0.08 -4.82
C TYR A 266 -12.31 1.32 -4.34
N LEU A 267 -12.04 2.37 -5.15
CA LEU A 267 -12.50 3.74 -4.87
C LEU A 267 -14.02 3.81 -4.71
N THR A 268 -14.77 3.14 -5.58
CA THR A 268 -16.25 3.12 -5.49
C THR A 268 -16.71 2.48 -4.17
N GLY A 269 -16.08 1.39 -3.75
CA GLY A 269 -16.36 0.78 -2.46
C GLY A 269 -16.01 1.67 -1.27
N LEU A 270 -14.87 2.36 -1.33
CA LEU A 270 -14.43 3.26 -0.26
C LEU A 270 -15.28 4.53 -0.17
N GLN A 271 -15.58 5.18 -1.29
CA GLN A 271 -16.12 6.54 -1.35
C GLN A 271 -17.60 6.59 -1.70
N GLY A 272 -18.17 5.49 -2.22
CA GLY A 272 -19.53 5.46 -2.78
C GLY A 272 -19.59 6.09 -4.17
N GLU A 273 -20.80 6.14 -4.73
CA GLU A 273 -21.03 6.61 -6.10
C GLU A 273 -21.10 8.15 -6.23
N ASN A 274 -21.35 8.86 -5.13
CA ASN A 274 -21.49 10.32 -5.16
C ASN A 274 -20.28 11.02 -4.52
N PRO A 275 -19.33 11.52 -5.32
CA PRO A 275 -18.14 12.18 -4.80
C PRO A 275 -18.41 13.52 -4.10
N ASN A 276 -19.57 14.17 -4.34
CA ASN A 276 -19.95 15.40 -3.66
C ASN A 276 -20.52 15.18 -2.26
N ARG A 277 -20.90 13.95 -1.93
CA ARG A 277 -21.48 13.64 -0.62
C ARG A 277 -21.17 12.19 -0.23
N VAL A 278 -20.04 12.01 0.41
CA VAL A 278 -19.66 10.73 1.03
C VAL A 278 -20.57 10.50 2.24
N ASP A 279 -21.30 9.40 2.22
CA ASP A 279 -22.28 9.10 3.27
C ASP A 279 -21.62 8.51 4.53
N LYS A 280 -22.44 8.16 5.52
CA LYS A 280 -21.97 7.67 6.82
C LYS A 280 -21.24 6.30 6.78
N TYR A 281 -21.36 5.55 5.69
CA TYR A 281 -20.74 4.23 5.54
C TYR A 281 -19.48 4.25 4.67
N HIS A 282 -19.18 5.40 4.07
CA HIS A 282 -18.05 5.58 3.15
C HIS A 282 -17.05 6.61 3.69
N VAL A 283 -15.85 6.63 3.14
CA VAL A 283 -14.75 7.53 3.51
C VAL A 283 -14.23 8.31 2.29
N GLY A 284 -13.64 9.47 2.51
CA GLY A 284 -12.88 10.15 1.46
C GLY A 284 -11.62 9.37 1.13
N THR A 285 -11.22 9.35 -0.14
CA THR A 285 -10.03 8.63 -0.62
C THR A 285 -8.88 9.57 -0.90
N CYS A 286 -7.65 9.07 -0.77
CA CYS A 286 -6.42 9.73 -1.18
C CYS A 286 -5.59 8.78 -2.03
N LEU A 287 -5.57 8.99 -3.34
CA LEU A 287 -4.77 8.18 -4.25
C LEU A 287 -3.29 8.41 -4.02
N LYS A 288 -2.47 7.37 -4.02
CA LYS A 288 -1.03 7.48 -3.79
C LYS A 288 -0.21 6.52 -4.64
N HIS A 289 1.05 6.82 -4.91
CA HIS A 289 1.73 8.12 -4.72
C HIS A 289 1.88 8.76 -6.10
N TYR A 290 1.30 9.92 -6.31
CA TYR A 290 1.03 10.50 -7.62
C TYR A 290 2.18 10.36 -8.61
N PHE A 291 2.09 9.39 -9.36
CA PHE A 291 2.66 8.55 -10.39
C PHE A 291 4.21 8.44 -10.47
N GLY A 292 4.65 7.26 -10.96
CA GLY A 292 6.06 6.99 -11.24
C GLY A 292 6.90 6.63 -10.04
N TYR A 293 6.29 6.36 -8.88
CA TYR A 293 7.00 6.02 -7.64
C TYR A 293 7.53 4.58 -7.63
N GLY A 294 6.80 3.63 -8.23
CA GLY A 294 7.13 2.20 -8.25
C GLY A 294 8.23 1.78 -9.24
N ILE A 295 9.04 2.73 -9.76
CA ILE A 295 10.09 2.46 -10.75
C ILE A 295 11.46 3.05 -10.37
N PRO A 296 11.89 2.97 -9.11
CA PRO A 296 13.20 3.49 -8.74
C PRO A 296 14.31 2.79 -9.54
N ASP A 297 15.28 3.57 -10.04
CA ASP A 297 16.34 3.03 -10.93
C ASP A 297 17.15 1.91 -10.27
N ASN A 298 17.40 2.02 -8.97
CA ASN A 298 18.17 1.02 -8.21
C ASN A 298 17.27 0.00 -7.45
N GLY A 299 15.96 0.04 -7.66
CA GLY A 299 15.00 -0.85 -6.98
C GLY A 299 14.73 -0.53 -5.51
N LYS A 300 15.28 0.53 -4.95
CA LYS A 300 15.12 0.89 -3.53
C LYS A 300 14.09 2.00 -3.35
N ASP A 301 13.30 1.86 -2.30
CA ASP A 301 12.24 2.81 -1.97
C ASP A 301 12.75 4.25 -1.79
N ARG A 302 11.97 5.23 -2.21
CA ARG A 302 12.23 6.69 -2.13
C ARG A 302 13.45 7.16 -2.92
N THR A 303 14.06 6.33 -3.77
CA THR A 303 15.20 6.71 -4.60
C THR A 303 14.77 7.20 -5.98
N PRO A 304 15.64 7.93 -6.71
CA PRO A 304 15.30 8.51 -8.00
C PRO A 304 14.87 7.49 -9.06
N ALA A 305 13.96 7.94 -9.92
CA ALA A 305 13.47 7.22 -11.08
C ALA A 305 13.61 8.08 -12.35
N ASN A 306 13.93 7.45 -13.48
CA ASN A 306 14.03 8.11 -14.77
C ASN A 306 13.28 7.32 -15.84
N THR A 307 12.44 8.01 -16.60
CA THR A 307 11.73 7.45 -17.75
C THR A 307 11.32 8.57 -18.71
N ASN A 308 10.94 8.24 -19.94
CA ASN A 308 10.54 9.24 -20.92
C ASN A 308 9.08 9.71 -20.67
N TYR A 309 8.75 10.90 -21.19
CA TYR A 309 7.45 11.54 -21.02
C TYR A 309 6.27 10.75 -21.61
N GLN A 310 6.49 10.05 -22.74
CA GLN A 310 5.46 9.25 -23.35
C GLN A 310 5.08 8.09 -22.43
N GLU A 311 6.05 7.40 -21.90
CA GLU A 311 5.84 6.28 -20.99
C GLU A 311 5.20 6.74 -19.67
N LEU A 312 5.62 7.91 -19.14
CA LEU A 312 4.95 8.51 -17.98
C LEU A 312 3.46 8.72 -18.24
N ARG A 313 3.09 9.28 -19.38
CA ARG A 313 1.70 9.55 -19.75
C ARG A 313 0.89 8.28 -19.97
N GLU A 314 1.41 7.34 -20.74
CA GLU A 314 0.67 6.16 -21.19
C GLU A 314 0.52 5.11 -20.09
N ARG A 315 1.51 4.99 -19.18
CA ARG A 315 1.54 3.91 -18.19
C ARG A 315 1.30 4.42 -16.77
N TYR A 316 2.15 5.32 -16.27
CA TYR A 316 2.15 5.65 -14.84
C TYR A 316 1.11 6.70 -14.45
N TYR A 317 0.82 7.66 -15.31
CA TYR A 317 -0.21 8.68 -15.10
C TYR A 317 -1.63 8.15 -15.36
N GLU A 318 -1.79 7.23 -16.29
CA GLU A 318 -3.10 6.77 -16.77
C GLU A 318 -3.98 6.13 -15.68
N PRO A 319 -3.49 5.27 -14.77
CA PRO A 319 -4.29 4.78 -13.65
C PRO A 319 -4.83 5.91 -12.78
N PHE A 320 -3.97 6.87 -12.43
CA PHE A 320 -4.40 8.04 -11.64
C PHE A 320 -5.45 8.86 -12.39
N ARG A 321 -5.21 9.17 -13.66
CA ARG A 321 -6.16 9.93 -14.48
C ARG A 321 -7.54 9.26 -14.51
N LYS A 322 -7.62 7.96 -14.71
CA LYS A 322 -8.87 7.20 -14.76
C LYS A 322 -9.59 7.18 -13.41
N VAL A 323 -8.86 6.97 -12.31
CA VAL A 323 -9.45 6.91 -10.97
C VAL A 323 -9.83 8.31 -10.48
N ILE A 324 -9.05 9.35 -10.80
CA ILE A 324 -9.42 10.76 -10.54
C ILE A 324 -10.71 11.12 -11.28
N ASN A 325 -10.85 10.73 -12.54
CA ASN A 325 -12.07 10.97 -13.33
C ASN A 325 -13.29 10.18 -12.81
N LYS A 326 -13.10 9.13 -12.00
CA LYS A 326 -14.18 8.47 -11.26
C LYS A 326 -14.63 9.28 -10.03
N GLY A 327 -13.84 10.26 -9.58
CA GLY A 327 -14.23 11.19 -8.52
C GLY A 327 -13.41 11.15 -7.25
N ALA A 328 -12.14 10.77 -7.29
CA ALA A 328 -11.26 10.77 -6.12
C ALA A 328 -11.13 12.17 -5.50
N LEU A 329 -11.17 12.26 -4.16
CA LEU A 329 -11.22 13.53 -3.42
C LEU A 329 -9.85 14.12 -3.12
N SER A 330 -8.81 13.30 -3.06
CA SER A 330 -7.45 13.77 -2.80
C SER A 330 -6.41 12.88 -3.46
N VAL A 331 -5.20 13.42 -3.58
CA VAL A 331 -4.02 12.77 -4.15
C VAL A 331 -2.82 13.08 -3.28
N MET A 332 -2.04 12.06 -2.91
CA MET A 332 -0.77 12.22 -2.20
C MET A 332 0.39 12.24 -3.21
N THR A 333 1.34 13.13 -3.02
CA THR A 333 2.48 13.30 -3.92
C THR A 333 3.41 12.09 -3.92
N ASN A 334 4.13 11.91 -5.02
CA ASN A 334 5.25 10.98 -5.12
C ASN A 334 6.40 11.45 -4.20
N SER A 335 6.88 10.57 -3.34
CA SER A 335 7.92 10.85 -2.34
C SER A 335 9.35 10.67 -2.86
N SER A 336 9.57 10.74 -4.18
CA SER A 336 10.90 10.58 -4.79
C SER A 336 11.17 11.62 -5.87
N ILE A 337 12.37 11.57 -6.42
CA ILE A 337 12.76 12.35 -7.59
C ILE A 337 12.37 11.57 -8.85
N LEU A 338 11.60 12.17 -9.74
CA LEU A 338 11.22 11.63 -11.04
C LEU A 338 11.76 12.55 -12.15
N ASN A 339 12.61 12.01 -13.03
CA ASN A 339 13.27 12.78 -14.09
C ASN A 339 13.98 14.06 -13.58
N GLY A 340 14.66 13.95 -12.46
CA GLY A 340 15.44 15.05 -11.88
C GLY A 340 14.64 16.07 -11.06
N MET A 341 13.31 15.91 -10.90
CA MET A 341 12.46 16.79 -10.10
C MET A 341 11.72 16.00 -9.03
N ASN A 342 11.76 16.49 -7.79
CA ASN A 342 10.97 15.88 -6.70
C ASN A 342 9.46 16.09 -6.95
N GLY A 343 8.66 15.04 -6.67
CA GLY A 343 7.21 15.04 -6.88
C GLY A 343 6.49 16.20 -6.20
N VAL A 344 6.91 16.57 -4.98
CA VAL A 344 6.29 17.64 -4.19
C VAL A 344 6.58 19.05 -4.75
N ALA A 345 7.65 19.22 -5.53
CA ALA A 345 8.03 20.48 -6.16
C ALA A 345 7.71 20.58 -7.65
N ASN A 346 7.08 19.53 -8.23
CA ASN A 346 6.81 19.46 -9.66
C ASN A 346 5.50 20.15 -10.03
N LYS A 347 5.60 21.45 -10.41
CA LYS A 347 4.44 22.24 -10.79
C LYS A 347 3.71 21.70 -12.05
N GLU A 348 4.44 21.13 -13.00
CA GLU A 348 3.84 20.58 -14.21
C GLU A 348 2.90 19.42 -13.84
N PHE A 349 3.32 18.51 -12.98
CA PHE A 349 2.53 17.36 -12.60
C PHE A 349 1.37 17.76 -11.67
N LEU A 350 1.64 18.58 -10.63
CA LEU A 350 0.64 18.91 -9.61
C LEU A 350 -0.36 19.98 -10.05
N THR A 351 0.05 20.91 -10.90
CA THR A 351 -0.83 21.97 -11.37
C THR A 351 -1.31 21.69 -12.80
N SER A 352 -0.40 21.60 -13.79
CA SER A 352 -0.83 21.55 -15.20
C SER A 352 -1.53 20.24 -15.56
N TRP A 353 -0.97 19.06 -15.18
CA TRP A 353 -1.61 17.78 -15.52
C TRP A 353 -2.77 17.43 -14.59
N LEU A 354 -2.64 17.68 -13.29
CA LEU A 354 -3.63 17.26 -12.31
C LEU A 354 -4.79 18.25 -12.18
N LYS A 355 -4.48 19.54 -11.90
CA LYS A 355 -5.54 20.52 -11.63
C LYS A 355 -6.12 21.14 -12.90
N ASP A 356 -5.25 21.54 -13.83
CA ASP A 356 -5.67 22.31 -15.01
C ASP A 356 -6.23 21.38 -16.11
N GLU A 357 -5.50 20.32 -16.49
CA GLU A 357 -5.92 19.41 -17.57
C GLU A 357 -7.17 18.60 -17.18
N LEU A 358 -7.22 18.06 -15.95
CA LEU A 358 -8.37 17.30 -15.48
C LEU A 358 -9.48 18.18 -14.89
N GLN A 359 -9.26 19.48 -14.75
CA GLN A 359 -10.16 20.39 -14.03
C GLN A 359 -10.59 19.83 -12.67
N TRP A 360 -9.64 19.20 -12.00
CA TRP A 360 -9.88 18.52 -10.75
C TRP A 360 -9.78 19.48 -9.56
N ASP A 361 -10.74 19.41 -8.66
CA ASP A 361 -10.93 20.32 -7.53
C ASP A 361 -10.61 19.69 -6.17
N GLY A 362 -10.02 18.49 -6.16
CA GLY A 362 -9.61 17.81 -4.93
C GLY A 362 -8.31 18.35 -4.32
N VAL A 363 -7.87 17.72 -3.25
CA VAL A 363 -6.72 18.12 -2.42
C VAL A 363 -5.45 17.42 -2.87
N VAL A 364 -4.37 18.16 -3.07
CA VAL A 364 -3.00 17.62 -3.14
C VAL A 364 -2.39 17.67 -1.75
N VAL A 365 -2.13 16.51 -1.16
CA VAL A 365 -1.41 16.36 0.10
C VAL A 365 0.00 15.81 -0.15
N THR A 366 1.00 16.23 0.63
CA THR A 366 2.34 15.65 0.56
C THR A 366 2.39 14.29 1.26
N ASP A 367 3.38 13.46 0.93
CA ASP A 367 3.77 12.33 1.77
C ASP A 367 4.55 12.81 3.01
N TRP A 368 4.90 11.90 3.90
CA TRP A 368 5.50 12.13 5.21
C TRP A 368 6.80 12.93 5.14
N GLY A 369 6.74 14.18 5.59
CA GLY A 369 7.92 15.06 5.68
C GLY A 369 8.54 15.46 4.34
N ASP A 370 7.88 15.25 3.21
CA ASP A 370 8.47 15.45 1.88
C ASP A 370 8.90 16.89 1.58
N ILE A 371 8.24 17.87 2.19
CA ILE A 371 8.68 19.27 2.03
C ILE A 371 10.06 19.46 2.67
N GLU A 372 10.30 18.90 3.87
CA GLU A 372 11.61 18.97 4.52
C GLU A 372 12.65 18.14 3.74
N ASN A 373 12.24 17.05 3.10
CA ASN A 373 13.12 16.22 2.28
C ASN A 373 13.71 16.95 1.08
N LEU A 374 13.07 17.99 0.55
CA LEU A 374 13.68 18.87 -0.47
C LEU A 374 15.01 19.46 -0.02
N ARG A 375 15.15 19.71 1.29
CA ARG A 375 16.36 20.27 1.90
C ARG A 375 17.31 19.17 2.42
N VAL A 376 16.79 18.22 3.23
CA VAL A 376 17.66 17.32 4.01
C VAL A 376 18.06 16.05 3.26
N ARG A 377 17.22 15.57 2.33
CA ARG A 377 17.49 14.37 1.54
C ARG A 377 17.94 14.71 0.12
N ASP A 378 17.18 15.57 -0.54
CA ASP A 378 17.32 15.79 -1.99
C ASP A 378 18.24 17.00 -2.30
N HIS A 379 18.55 17.85 -1.31
CA HIS A 379 19.41 19.03 -1.41
C HIS A 379 19.05 19.99 -2.56
N ILE A 380 17.73 20.11 -2.86
CA ILE A 380 17.20 20.97 -3.93
C ILE A 380 17.13 22.43 -3.48
N CYS A 381 17.01 22.67 -2.18
CA CYS A 381 17.00 23.98 -1.57
C CYS A 381 17.82 24.03 -0.27
N SER A 382 18.11 25.25 0.22
CA SER A 382 19.01 25.47 1.36
C SER A 382 18.27 25.67 2.68
N THR A 383 17.00 26.13 2.62
CA THR A 383 16.23 26.50 3.81
C THR A 383 14.83 25.87 3.80
N GLN A 384 14.26 25.67 4.98
CA GLN A 384 12.88 25.22 5.13
C GLN A 384 11.88 26.19 4.47
N LYS A 385 12.14 27.51 4.53
CA LYS A 385 11.31 28.53 3.89
C LYS A 385 11.29 28.38 2.37
N GLU A 386 12.44 28.11 1.74
CA GLU A 386 12.52 27.79 0.30
C GLU A 386 11.77 26.51 -0.05
N ALA A 387 11.91 25.46 0.74
CA ALA A 387 11.19 24.20 0.55
C ALA A 387 9.66 24.41 0.55
N ILE A 388 9.15 25.15 1.52
CA ILE A 388 7.72 25.51 1.61
C ILE A 388 7.27 26.30 0.38
N LYS A 389 8.05 27.32 -0.02
CA LYS A 389 7.78 28.14 -1.21
C LYS A 389 7.67 27.27 -2.47
N MET A 390 8.61 26.34 -2.68
CA MET A 390 8.62 25.44 -3.84
C MET A 390 7.37 24.56 -3.86
N ALA A 391 7.06 23.88 -2.76
CA ALA A 391 5.95 22.95 -2.67
C ALA A 391 4.59 23.65 -2.84
N VAL A 392 4.33 24.73 -2.13
CA VAL A 392 3.06 25.48 -2.20
C VAL A 392 2.83 26.06 -3.59
N ASN A 393 3.87 26.67 -4.21
CA ASN A 393 3.76 27.22 -5.56
C ASN A 393 3.70 26.14 -6.65
N ALA A 394 4.15 24.91 -6.39
CA ALA A 394 3.96 23.77 -7.28
C ALA A 394 2.52 23.25 -7.29
N GLY A 395 1.76 23.48 -6.24
CA GLY A 395 0.35 23.08 -6.19
C GLY A 395 -0.05 22.28 -4.95
N VAL A 396 0.82 22.11 -3.97
CA VAL A 396 0.47 21.45 -2.70
C VAL A 396 -0.57 22.26 -1.93
N ASP A 397 -1.63 21.59 -1.46
CA ASP A 397 -2.76 22.20 -0.75
C ASP A 397 -2.74 21.87 0.75
N LEU A 398 -2.27 20.69 1.11
CA LEU A 398 -2.15 20.23 2.49
C LEU A 398 -0.75 19.67 2.73
N MET A 399 -0.04 20.23 3.70
CA MET A 399 1.32 19.87 4.03
C MET A 399 1.34 18.84 5.17
N MET A 400 1.69 17.60 4.86
CA MET A 400 1.95 16.58 5.88
C MET A 400 3.33 16.84 6.48
N VAL A 401 3.34 17.57 7.58
CA VAL A 401 4.54 18.00 8.31
C VAL A 401 4.47 17.48 9.75
N PRO A 402 4.63 16.15 9.92
CA PRO A 402 4.09 15.39 11.03
C PRO A 402 4.53 15.90 12.39
N SER A 403 5.78 16.32 12.55
CA SER A 403 6.41 16.53 13.87
C SER A 403 6.81 17.98 14.14
N THR A 404 6.34 18.95 13.35
CA THR A 404 6.77 20.36 13.54
C THR A 404 5.69 21.39 13.24
N LEU A 405 5.65 22.44 14.04
CA LEU A 405 4.76 23.59 13.86
C LEU A 405 5.42 24.77 13.11
N SER A 406 6.71 24.65 12.74
CA SER A 406 7.49 25.75 12.11
C SER A 406 6.99 26.14 10.72
N TYR A 407 6.23 25.29 10.04
CA TYR A 407 5.75 25.55 8.68
C TYR A 407 4.74 26.70 8.60
N ALA A 408 3.85 26.79 9.57
CA ALA A 408 2.81 27.82 9.56
C ALA A 408 3.37 29.24 9.65
N PRO A 409 4.29 29.59 10.59
CA PRO A 409 4.90 30.91 10.61
C PRO A 409 5.74 31.22 9.38
N LEU A 410 6.50 30.26 8.83
CA LEU A 410 7.30 30.46 7.63
C LEU A 410 6.42 30.70 6.39
N LEU A 411 5.31 29.97 6.23
CA LEU A 411 4.36 30.21 5.13
C LEU A 411 3.70 31.61 5.27
N LYS A 412 3.39 32.04 6.50
CA LYS A 412 2.88 33.38 6.75
C LYS A 412 3.88 34.49 6.32
N GLU A 413 5.17 34.28 6.58
CA GLU A 413 6.22 35.18 6.09
C GLU A 413 6.27 35.21 4.57
N LEU A 414 6.27 34.04 3.89
CA LEU A 414 6.26 33.96 2.42
C LEU A 414 5.07 34.70 1.79
N VAL A 415 3.90 34.67 2.43
CA VAL A 415 2.75 35.43 1.95
C VAL A 415 2.95 36.92 2.15
N LYS A 416 3.47 37.36 3.30
CA LYS A 416 3.78 38.81 3.57
C LYS A 416 4.84 39.35 2.63
N ASP A 417 5.85 38.54 2.31
CA ASP A 417 6.94 38.90 1.39
C ASP A 417 6.48 38.85 -0.09
N GLY A 418 5.24 38.40 -0.37
CA GLY A 418 4.71 38.32 -1.72
C GLY A 418 5.25 37.12 -2.53
N GLU A 419 5.98 36.19 -1.89
CA GLU A 419 6.56 35.02 -2.54
C GLU A 419 5.57 33.87 -2.73
N VAL A 420 4.49 33.86 -1.94
CA VAL A 420 3.29 33.04 -2.12
C VAL A 420 2.08 33.97 -2.16
N SER A 421 1.27 33.86 -3.21
CA SER A 421 0.12 34.75 -3.39
C SER A 421 -1.06 34.33 -2.50
N MET A 422 -1.85 35.32 -2.03
CA MET A 422 -3.13 35.05 -1.34
C MET A 422 -4.07 34.18 -2.17
N LYS A 423 -4.10 34.39 -3.50
CA LYS A 423 -4.88 33.55 -4.41
C LYS A 423 -4.51 32.05 -4.31
N ARG A 424 -3.20 31.75 -4.17
CA ARG A 424 -2.73 30.37 -4.00
C ARG A 424 -3.16 29.79 -2.64
N ILE A 425 -3.09 30.61 -1.58
CA ILE A 425 -3.58 30.21 -0.25
C ILE A 425 -5.10 29.93 -0.29
N ASP A 426 -5.87 30.85 -0.87
CA ASP A 426 -7.33 30.71 -0.97
C ASP A 426 -7.73 29.48 -1.80
N ASP A 427 -7.00 29.18 -2.88
CA ASP A 427 -7.21 27.94 -3.65
C ASP A 427 -6.93 26.69 -2.81
N ALA A 428 -5.81 26.64 -2.08
CA ALA A 428 -5.49 25.50 -1.20
C ALA A 428 -6.56 25.27 -0.14
N VAL A 429 -6.93 26.34 0.57
CA VAL A 429 -7.92 26.28 1.63
C VAL A 429 -9.29 25.87 1.08
N SER A 430 -9.69 26.39 -0.10
CA SER A 430 -10.95 26.00 -0.72
C SER A 430 -11.03 24.49 -0.99
N ARG A 431 -9.92 23.88 -1.42
CA ARG A 431 -9.81 22.43 -1.66
C ARG A 431 -9.91 21.63 -0.35
N VAL A 432 -9.20 22.06 0.68
CA VAL A 432 -9.24 21.40 2.01
C VAL A 432 -10.64 21.50 2.63
N LEU A 433 -11.29 22.66 2.55
CA LEU A 433 -12.67 22.82 3.03
C LEU A 433 -13.64 21.96 2.21
N ARG A 434 -13.48 21.88 0.89
CA ARG A 434 -14.30 21.03 0.01
C ARG A 434 -14.19 19.55 0.39
N LEU A 435 -12.98 19.05 0.70
CA LEU A 435 -12.80 17.70 1.22
C LEU A 435 -13.61 17.49 2.52
N LYS A 436 -13.56 18.44 3.45
CA LYS A 436 -14.31 18.38 4.72
C LYS A 436 -15.82 18.41 4.50
N TYR A 437 -16.32 19.23 3.57
CA TYR A 437 -17.74 19.24 3.19
C TYR A 437 -18.16 17.90 2.59
N ARG A 438 -17.40 17.40 1.59
CA ARG A 438 -17.72 16.15 0.90
C ARG A 438 -17.70 14.93 1.81
N THR A 439 -16.84 14.93 2.84
CA THR A 439 -16.78 13.85 3.85
C THR A 439 -17.81 14.03 4.99
N GLY A 440 -18.65 15.07 4.93
CA GLY A 440 -19.75 15.30 5.87
C GLY A 440 -19.35 15.90 7.22
N LEU A 441 -18.11 16.37 7.37
CA LEU A 441 -17.59 16.88 8.64
C LEU A 441 -18.33 18.15 9.14
N PHE A 442 -18.90 18.94 8.25
CA PHE A 442 -19.70 20.10 8.65
C PHE A 442 -21.13 19.75 9.03
N ASP A 443 -21.69 18.66 8.49
CA ASP A 443 -23.04 18.21 8.76
C ASP A 443 -23.09 17.31 10.01
N THR A 444 -22.26 16.26 10.00
CA THR A 444 -22.15 15.27 11.08
C THR A 444 -20.68 14.90 11.26
N PRO A 445 -19.93 15.67 12.09
CA PRO A 445 -18.50 15.50 12.26
C PRO A 445 -18.11 14.10 12.75
N LEU A 446 -18.99 13.45 13.53
CA LEU A 446 -18.77 12.13 14.07
C LEU A 446 -20.09 11.36 14.18
N TYR A 447 -20.18 10.20 13.56
CA TYR A 447 -21.30 9.27 13.70
C TYR A 447 -21.14 8.40 14.95
N LYS A 448 -22.22 7.84 15.47
CA LYS A 448 -22.17 6.97 16.64
C LYS A 448 -21.60 5.60 16.27
N GLN A 449 -20.75 5.05 17.12
CA GLN A 449 -20.21 3.71 16.92
C GLN A 449 -21.29 2.63 16.80
N SER A 450 -22.42 2.81 17.53
CA SER A 450 -23.58 1.91 17.43
C SER A 450 -24.25 1.85 16.05
N ASP A 451 -23.95 2.79 15.16
CA ASP A 451 -24.48 2.79 13.78
C ASP A 451 -23.78 1.74 12.88
N TYR A 452 -22.75 1.08 13.41
CA TYR A 452 -21.89 0.14 12.68
C TYR A 452 -21.86 -1.27 13.30
N PRO A 453 -23.02 -1.96 13.40
CA PRO A 453 -23.11 -3.28 14.05
C PRO A 453 -22.38 -4.40 13.29
N LEU A 454 -21.94 -4.15 12.05
CA LEU A 454 -21.23 -5.15 11.24
C LEU A 454 -19.70 -5.07 11.37
N PHE A 455 -19.15 -4.17 12.22
CA PHE A 455 -17.71 -4.11 12.45
C PHE A 455 -17.18 -5.47 12.93
N GLY A 456 -16.15 -6.01 12.25
CA GLY A 456 -15.57 -7.32 12.54
C GLY A 456 -16.54 -8.51 12.40
N SER A 457 -17.61 -8.36 11.63
CA SER A 457 -18.64 -9.40 11.51
C SER A 457 -18.20 -10.58 10.63
N LYS A 458 -18.87 -11.72 10.81
CA LYS A 458 -18.67 -12.90 9.92
C LYS A 458 -18.97 -12.62 8.44
N ILE A 459 -19.80 -11.61 8.15
CA ILE A 459 -20.07 -11.19 6.76
C ILE A 459 -18.84 -10.50 6.17
N HIS A 460 -18.18 -9.67 6.96
CA HIS A 460 -16.94 -9.01 6.56
C HIS A 460 -15.77 -10.02 6.48
N ALA A 461 -15.66 -10.92 7.46
CA ALA A 461 -14.71 -12.03 7.45
C ALA A 461 -14.82 -12.89 6.18
N LYS A 462 -16.09 -13.24 5.80
CA LYS A 462 -16.31 -13.98 4.55
C LYS A 462 -15.88 -13.21 3.31
N ALA A 463 -16.06 -11.90 3.27
CA ALA A 463 -15.59 -11.10 2.13
C ALA A 463 -14.06 -11.12 1.99
N ALA A 464 -13.34 -11.11 3.12
CA ALA A 464 -11.88 -11.22 3.14
C ALA A 464 -11.41 -12.62 2.71
N LEU A 465 -12.05 -13.68 3.20
CA LEU A 465 -11.78 -15.07 2.77
C LEU A 465 -12.05 -15.25 1.27
N ASP A 466 -13.17 -14.74 0.76
CA ASP A 466 -13.52 -14.85 -0.66
C ASP A 466 -12.45 -14.18 -1.55
N LEU A 467 -11.92 -13.02 -1.12
CA LEU A 467 -10.84 -12.36 -1.84
C LEU A 467 -9.52 -13.13 -1.72
N ALA A 468 -9.19 -13.69 -0.54
CA ALA A 468 -8.00 -14.51 -0.34
C ALA A 468 -8.01 -15.74 -1.27
N ILE A 469 -9.12 -16.45 -1.35
CA ILE A 469 -9.28 -17.60 -2.26
C ILE A 469 -9.04 -17.21 -3.73
N GLU A 470 -9.54 -16.05 -4.16
CA GLU A 470 -9.36 -15.61 -5.56
C GLU A 470 -8.02 -14.92 -5.81
N SER A 471 -7.24 -14.59 -4.77
CA SER A 471 -5.92 -13.95 -4.89
C SER A 471 -4.77 -14.93 -5.03
N GLU A 472 -4.91 -16.16 -4.54
CA GLU A 472 -3.85 -17.17 -4.57
C GLU A 472 -3.73 -17.79 -5.96
N VAL A 473 -2.49 -17.91 -6.47
CA VAL A 473 -2.19 -18.25 -7.86
C VAL A 473 -1.53 -19.62 -7.95
N LEU A 474 -2.13 -20.55 -8.68
CA LEU A 474 -1.53 -21.85 -8.99
C LEU A 474 -0.61 -21.70 -10.21
N LEU A 475 0.71 -21.83 -10.04
CA LEU A 475 1.70 -21.63 -11.09
C LEU A 475 2.18 -22.95 -11.73
N LYS A 476 2.17 -24.04 -10.97
CA LYS A 476 2.52 -25.38 -11.47
C LYS A 476 1.66 -26.44 -10.80
N ASN A 477 1.25 -27.50 -11.55
CA ASN A 477 0.55 -28.68 -11.03
C ASN A 477 0.88 -29.88 -11.90
N GLU A 478 2.10 -30.40 -11.77
CA GLU A 478 2.60 -31.52 -12.57
C GLU A 478 1.91 -32.82 -12.17
N GLY A 479 1.40 -33.56 -13.14
CA GLY A 479 0.70 -34.80 -12.91
C GLY A 479 -0.65 -34.64 -12.19
N ASN A 480 -1.17 -33.43 -12.06
CA ASN A 480 -2.40 -33.11 -11.34
C ASN A 480 -2.37 -33.63 -9.89
N ILE A 481 -1.24 -33.42 -9.18
CA ILE A 481 -1.11 -33.84 -7.77
C ILE A 481 -2.04 -33.04 -6.85
N LEU A 482 -2.42 -31.84 -7.24
CA LEU A 482 -3.46 -31.05 -6.59
C LEU A 482 -4.80 -31.28 -7.33
N PRO A 483 -5.93 -31.33 -6.61
CA PRO A 483 -6.06 -31.18 -5.16
C PRO A 483 -5.61 -32.44 -4.39
N ILE A 484 -5.15 -32.22 -3.14
CA ILE A 484 -4.74 -33.28 -2.22
C ILE A 484 -5.98 -33.93 -1.60
N SER A 485 -6.00 -35.26 -1.52
CA SER A 485 -7.08 -35.97 -0.83
C SER A 485 -7.06 -35.72 0.66
N VAL A 486 -8.19 -35.37 1.25
CA VAL A 486 -8.31 -35.22 2.72
C VAL A 486 -7.99 -36.58 3.37
N GLY A 487 -7.09 -36.57 4.35
CA GLY A 487 -6.57 -37.78 5.00
C GLY A 487 -5.16 -38.17 4.54
N SER A 488 -4.60 -37.55 3.51
CA SER A 488 -3.16 -37.68 3.19
C SER A 488 -2.29 -37.15 4.31
N ARG A 489 -1.12 -37.75 4.49
CA ARG A 489 -0.12 -37.28 5.47
C ARG A 489 0.74 -36.21 4.86
N LEU A 490 0.83 -35.07 5.54
CA LEU A 490 1.55 -33.86 5.09
C LEU A 490 2.70 -33.55 6.03
N LEU A 491 3.86 -33.20 5.49
CA LEU A 491 4.87 -32.41 6.18
C LEU A 491 4.66 -30.93 5.81
N VAL A 492 4.50 -30.09 6.81
CA VAL A 492 4.47 -28.63 6.63
C VAL A 492 5.77 -28.07 7.18
N CYS A 493 6.49 -27.29 6.37
CA CYS A 493 7.81 -26.77 6.70
C CYS A 493 8.06 -25.39 6.08
N GLY A 494 9.20 -24.77 6.40
CA GLY A 494 9.57 -23.43 5.95
C GLY A 494 9.19 -22.33 6.95
N PRO A 495 9.82 -21.16 6.84
CA PRO A 495 9.67 -20.08 7.81
C PRO A 495 8.29 -19.41 7.77
N ASN A 496 7.54 -19.53 6.66
CA ASN A 496 6.22 -18.95 6.49
C ASN A 496 5.07 -19.91 6.86
N ALA A 497 5.39 -21.13 7.36
CA ALA A 497 4.38 -22.15 7.64
C ALA A 497 3.51 -21.82 8.87
N ASP A 498 4.12 -21.29 9.93
CA ASP A 498 3.47 -21.09 11.24
C ASP A 498 3.69 -19.66 11.74
N THR A 499 3.24 -18.69 10.96
CA THR A 499 3.30 -17.26 11.30
C THR A 499 2.21 -16.47 10.59
N MET A 500 1.59 -15.54 11.31
CA MET A 500 0.65 -14.59 10.75
C MET A 500 1.37 -13.37 10.13
N ARG A 501 2.63 -13.10 10.53
CA ARG A 501 3.42 -11.98 9.98
C ARG A 501 3.62 -12.10 8.48
N GLY A 502 4.04 -13.27 7.99
CA GLY A 502 4.21 -13.53 6.56
C GLY A 502 2.91 -13.37 5.78
N LEU A 503 1.79 -13.89 6.31
CA LEU A 503 0.49 -13.78 5.65
C LEU A 503 -0.01 -12.33 5.53
N ASN A 504 0.24 -11.51 6.54
CA ASN A 504 -0.29 -10.16 6.64
C ASN A 504 0.64 -9.08 6.06
N GLY A 505 1.96 -9.25 6.13
CA GLY A 505 2.91 -8.25 5.67
C GLY A 505 2.91 -6.96 6.49
N GLY A 506 3.55 -5.92 5.96
CA GLY A 506 3.56 -4.59 6.55
C GLY A 506 2.19 -3.90 6.54
N TRP A 507 2.07 -2.74 7.18
CA TRP A 507 0.83 -1.97 7.30
C TRP A 507 -0.33 -2.72 7.97
N THR A 508 -0.04 -3.72 8.82
CA THR A 508 -1.04 -4.55 9.48
C THR A 508 -0.85 -4.54 10.98
N TYR A 509 -1.83 -4.02 11.73
CA TYR A 509 -1.83 -3.77 13.18
C TYR A 509 -0.68 -2.88 13.67
N SER A 510 0.46 -2.89 13.00
CA SER A 510 1.59 -1.99 13.17
C SER A 510 2.15 -1.62 11.79
N TRP A 511 2.96 -0.55 11.71
CA TRP A 511 3.52 -0.10 10.42
C TRP A 511 4.37 -1.18 9.74
N GLN A 512 5.27 -1.82 10.46
CA GLN A 512 6.15 -2.88 9.91
C GLN A 512 5.48 -4.27 9.86
N GLY A 513 4.27 -4.43 10.39
CA GLY A 513 3.59 -5.74 10.50
C GLY A 513 4.23 -6.68 11.53
N ASN A 514 5.18 -6.20 12.31
CA ASN A 514 5.95 -7.00 13.27
C ASN A 514 5.24 -7.26 14.61
N GLN A 515 3.99 -6.80 14.75
CA GLN A 515 3.16 -6.98 15.95
C GLN A 515 1.87 -7.77 15.64
N VAL A 516 1.79 -8.39 14.48
CA VAL A 516 0.58 -9.09 14.01
C VAL A 516 0.18 -10.20 14.98
N GLU A 517 1.13 -10.95 15.52
CA GLU A 517 0.88 -12.06 16.45
C GLU A 517 0.14 -11.63 17.74
N GLU A 518 0.29 -10.37 18.15
CA GLU A 518 -0.44 -9.84 19.33
C GLU A 518 -1.94 -9.63 19.08
N PHE A 519 -2.40 -9.66 17.82
CA PHE A 519 -3.75 -9.29 17.40
C PHE A 519 -4.45 -10.35 16.55
N SER A 520 -3.82 -11.50 16.32
CA SER A 520 -4.24 -12.52 15.36
C SER A 520 -4.67 -13.86 15.95
N ASP A 521 -4.83 -13.98 17.26
CA ASP A 521 -5.21 -15.21 17.96
C ASP A 521 -6.51 -15.89 17.45
N GLU A 522 -7.36 -15.13 16.74
CA GLU A 522 -8.63 -15.62 16.20
C GLU A 522 -8.50 -16.19 14.77
N TYR A 523 -7.31 -16.10 14.15
CA TYR A 523 -7.05 -16.49 12.77
C TYR A 523 -6.06 -17.66 12.72
N HIS A 524 -5.99 -18.33 11.58
CA HIS A 524 -5.16 -19.53 11.45
C HIS A 524 -3.92 -19.26 10.58
N THR A 525 -2.76 -19.69 11.08
CA THR A 525 -1.57 -19.84 10.24
C THR A 525 -1.80 -20.90 9.16
N ILE A 526 -0.91 -21.00 8.16
CA ILE A 526 -0.98 -22.09 7.16
C ILE A 526 -0.98 -23.45 7.85
N LEU A 527 -0.10 -23.65 8.83
CA LEU A 527 -0.02 -24.90 9.58
C LEU A 527 -1.33 -25.23 10.29
N GLU A 528 -1.92 -24.29 10.99
CA GLU A 528 -3.17 -24.48 11.73
C GLU A 528 -4.34 -24.79 10.81
N ALA A 529 -4.49 -24.03 9.72
CA ALA A 529 -5.53 -24.25 8.72
C ALA A 529 -5.40 -25.63 8.08
N LEU A 530 -4.18 -26.07 7.72
CA LEU A 530 -3.94 -27.42 7.19
C LEU A 530 -4.23 -28.51 8.21
N LYS A 531 -3.90 -28.34 9.49
CA LYS A 531 -4.28 -29.27 10.57
C LYS A 531 -5.79 -29.39 10.72
N ILE A 532 -6.53 -28.29 10.62
CA ILE A 532 -7.99 -28.28 10.66
C ILE A 532 -8.56 -29.02 9.45
N LYS A 533 -8.04 -28.74 8.24
CA LYS A 533 -8.54 -29.29 6.99
C LYS A 533 -8.23 -30.79 6.81
N PHE A 534 -6.98 -31.19 7.04
CA PHE A 534 -6.50 -32.54 6.76
C PHE A 534 -6.51 -33.47 7.99
N GLY A 535 -6.73 -32.93 9.17
CA GLY A 535 -6.72 -33.64 10.46
C GLY A 535 -5.37 -33.51 11.18
N GLN A 536 -5.43 -33.17 12.45
CA GLN A 536 -4.27 -32.94 13.32
C GLN A 536 -3.22 -34.06 13.26
N GLN A 537 -3.67 -35.32 13.21
CA GLN A 537 -2.81 -36.51 13.18
C GLN A 537 -2.12 -36.75 11.83
N ASN A 538 -2.57 -36.10 10.79
CA ASN A 538 -2.07 -36.26 9.42
C ASN A 538 -1.07 -35.17 9.04
N VAL A 539 -0.89 -34.13 9.87
CA VAL A 539 -0.02 -33.01 9.58
C VAL A 539 1.15 -33.00 10.57
N VAL A 540 2.33 -33.25 10.03
CA VAL A 540 3.63 -33.14 10.76
C VAL A 540 4.18 -31.75 10.51
N TYR A 541 4.70 -31.11 11.54
CA TYR A 541 5.37 -29.82 11.44
C TYR A 541 6.85 -29.96 11.82
N GLU A 542 7.71 -29.58 10.91
CA GLU A 542 9.14 -29.44 11.15
C GLU A 542 9.65 -28.28 10.28
N PRO A 543 9.90 -27.11 10.85
CA PRO A 543 10.13 -25.90 10.03
C PRO A 543 11.39 -25.97 9.17
N GLY A 544 12.47 -26.59 9.64
CA GLY A 544 13.76 -26.64 8.96
C GLY A 544 14.48 -25.29 8.88
N VAL A 545 13.75 -24.20 8.61
CA VAL A 545 14.20 -22.80 8.64
C VAL A 545 13.15 -21.97 9.36
N CYS A 546 13.58 -21.03 10.21
CA CYS A 546 12.72 -20.08 10.93
C CYS A 546 13.32 -18.67 10.83
N TYR A 547 12.48 -17.65 10.82
CA TYR A 547 12.92 -16.28 11.03
C TYR A 547 13.35 -16.05 12.49
N ASP A 548 14.29 -15.12 12.69
CA ASP A 548 14.59 -14.58 14.01
C ASP A 548 13.63 -13.41 14.28
N GLU A 549 12.62 -13.63 15.09
CA GLU A 549 11.60 -12.62 15.42
C GLU A 549 12.15 -11.41 16.17
N GLN A 550 13.34 -11.54 16.76
CA GLN A 550 14.01 -10.47 17.50
C GLN A 550 14.95 -9.63 16.61
N GLY A 551 15.24 -10.11 15.38
CA GLY A 551 16.19 -9.52 14.47
C GLY A 551 15.57 -8.68 13.36
N ASP A 552 16.39 -8.35 12.38
CA ASP A 552 15.94 -7.77 11.10
C ASP A 552 14.97 -8.75 10.42
N TRP A 553 14.01 -8.24 9.64
CA TRP A 553 13.01 -9.06 8.95
C TRP A 553 13.59 -10.18 8.07
N GLN A 554 14.83 -10.05 7.57
CA GLN A 554 15.53 -11.05 6.77
C GLN A 554 16.29 -12.08 7.60
N LEU A 555 16.46 -11.84 8.92
CA LEU A 555 17.33 -12.67 9.72
C LEU A 555 16.66 -14.01 10.01
N GLU A 556 17.42 -15.08 9.80
CA GLU A 556 17.01 -16.45 10.06
C GLU A 556 17.83 -17.08 11.16
N LEU A 557 17.20 -17.93 11.96
CA LEU A 557 17.87 -18.76 12.95
C LEU A 557 18.71 -19.86 12.27
N SER A 558 19.59 -20.51 13.03
CA SER A 558 20.36 -21.66 12.53
C SER A 558 19.42 -22.73 11.98
N PRO A 559 19.54 -23.15 10.71
CA PRO A 559 18.62 -24.09 10.09
C PRO A 559 18.72 -25.50 10.67
N THR A 560 17.60 -26.21 10.68
CA THR A 560 17.46 -27.62 11.11
C THR A 560 16.98 -28.52 9.98
N ILE A 561 17.54 -28.34 8.78
CA ILE A 561 17.10 -29.00 7.54
C ILE A 561 17.07 -30.52 7.65
N ASP A 562 18.04 -31.12 8.32
CA ASP A 562 18.12 -32.58 8.51
C ASP A 562 16.89 -33.16 9.24
N LYS A 563 16.27 -32.39 10.15
CA LYS A 563 15.05 -32.82 10.82
C LYS A 563 13.85 -32.83 9.87
N ALA A 564 13.73 -31.79 9.05
CA ALA A 564 12.68 -31.71 8.03
C ALA A 564 12.81 -32.84 7.00
N VAL A 565 14.04 -33.16 6.56
CA VAL A 565 14.32 -34.29 5.66
C VAL A 565 13.96 -35.63 6.30
N ALA A 566 14.26 -35.82 7.60
CA ALA A 566 13.87 -37.02 8.33
C ALA A 566 12.35 -37.16 8.42
N ALA A 567 11.65 -36.08 8.77
CA ALA A 567 10.18 -36.06 8.85
C ALA A 567 9.51 -36.36 7.49
N ALA A 568 10.14 -35.95 6.40
CA ALA A 568 9.63 -36.18 5.04
C ALA A 568 9.48 -37.67 4.67
N GLN A 569 10.21 -38.58 5.31
CA GLN A 569 10.14 -40.01 4.99
C GLN A 569 8.78 -40.65 5.27
N GLU A 570 8.03 -40.09 6.22
CA GLU A 570 6.79 -40.68 6.73
C GLU A 570 5.52 -40.03 6.18
N VAL A 571 5.62 -39.14 5.19
CA VAL A 571 4.47 -38.40 4.64
C VAL A 571 4.25 -38.69 3.17
N ASP A 572 3.08 -38.32 2.67
CA ASP A 572 2.71 -38.44 1.26
C ASP A 572 3.11 -37.21 0.44
N TYR A 573 3.00 -36.01 1.05
CA TYR A 573 3.31 -34.73 0.42
C TYR A 573 4.06 -33.81 1.37
N ILE A 574 4.86 -32.92 0.81
CA ILE A 574 5.57 -31.87 1.52
C ILE A 574 5.01 -30.51 1.09
N ILE A 575 4.59 -29.68 2.04
CA ILE A 575 4.16 -28.30 1.84
C ILE A 575 5.28 -27.42 2.35
N ALA A 576 6.08 -26.86 1.42
CA ALA A 576 7.22 -26.03 1.74
C ALA A 576 6.85 -24.55 1.62
N CYS A 577 6.61 -23.87 2.74
CA CYS A 577 6.18 -22.46 2.81
C CYS A 577 7.40 -21.56 2.98
N VAL A 578 7.77 -20.88 1.91
CA VAL A 578 8.96 -20.02 1.84
C VAL A 578 8.57 -18.62 1.32
N GLY A 579 9.45 -17.64 1.50
CA GLY A 579 9.20 -16.29 1.03
C GLY A 579 9.85 -15.21 1.88
N GLU A 580 9.05 -14.24 2.29
CA GLU A 580 9.49 -13.06 3.04
C GLU A 580 8.76 -12.94 4.39
N ASN A 581 9.43 -12.34 5.38
CA ASN A 581 8.81 -11.86 6.60
C ASN A 581 8.22 -10.45 6.37
N SER A 582 7.45 -9.91 7.32
CA SER A 582 6.82 -8.59 7.19
C SER A 582 7.83 -7.45 7.21
N TYR A 583 7.61 -6.47 6.37
CA TYR A 583 8.30 -5.19 6.30
C TYR A 583 7.40 -4.13 5.66
N ALA A 584 7.71 -2.84 5.87
CA ALA A 584 7.11 -1.73 5.16
C ALA A 584 8.19 -0.75 4.67
N GLU A 585 8.00 -0.20 3.46
CA GLU A 585 8.82 0.87 2.88
C GLU A 585 10.33 0.57 2.81
N THR A 586 11.16 1.54 3.19
CA THR A 586 12.64 1.46 3.14
C THR A 586 13.23 0.31 3.96
N THR A 587 12.55 -0.13 5.02
CA THR A 587 12.96 -1.31 5.78
C THR A 587 13.04 -2.56 4.89
N GLY A 588 12.14 -2.66 3.91
CA GLY A 588 12.12 -3.76 2.95
C GLY A 588 13.12 -3.64 1.80
N ASN A 589 14.04 -2.65 1.79
CA ASN A 589 15.05 -2.54 0.74
C ASN A 589 16.04 -3.71 0.77
N ILE A 590 16.29 -4.28 -0.41
CA ILE A 590 17.20 -5.42 -0.60
C ILE A 590 18.27 -5.11 -1.64
N ASN A 591 19.37 -5.86 -1.61
CA ASN A 591 20.38 -5.85 -2.64
C ASN A 591 20.34 -7.13 -3.51
N GLU A 592 19.66 -8.18 -3.03
CA GLU A 592 19.56 -9.48 -3.67
C GLU A 592 18.09 -9.90 -3.75
N THR A 593 17.63 -10.23 -4.94
CA THR A 593 16.27 -10.69 -5.19
C THR A 593 16.09 -12.20 -5.01
N ALA A 594 17.16 -12.98 -4.93
CA ALA A 594 17.08 -14.40 -4.65
C ALA A 594 16.47 -14.69 -3.29
N LEU A 595 15.75 -15.79 -3.17
CA LEU A 595 15.32 -16.34 -1.90
C LEU A 595 16.54 -16.60 -1.01
N SER A 596 16.40 -16.59 0.31
CA SER A 596 17.53 -16.85 1.22
C SER A 596 18.18 -18.21 0.92
N VAL A 597 19.48 -18.30 1.14
CA VAL A 597 20.24 -19.54 0.92
C VAL A 597 19.71 -20.69 1.77
N ASN A 598 19.27 -20.41 3.00
CA ASN A 598 18.74 -21.45 3.88
C ASN A 598 17.39 -21.98 3.36
N GLN A 599 16.51 -21.11 2.90
CA GLN A 599 15.23 -21.52 2.32
C GLN A 599 15.43 -22.31 1.01
N GLN A 600 16.35 -21.87 0.14
CA GLN A 600 16.70 -22.63 -1.06
C GLN A 600 17.26 -24.02 -0.72
N ASN A 601 18.19 -24.10 0.24
CA ASN A 601 18.77 -25.38 0.68
C ASN A 601 17.72 -26.31 1.32
N LEU A 602 16.78 -25.78 2.09
CA LEU A 602 15.66 -26.55 2.63
C LEU A 602 14.85 -27.18 1.50
N VAL A 603 14.38 -26.39 0.53
CA VAL A 603 13.55 -26.91 -0.58
C VAL A 603 14.32 -27.93 -1.40
N LYS A 604 15.58 -27.66 -1.78
CA LYS A 604 16.44 -28.60 -2.54
C LYS A 604 16.64 -29.93 -1.79
N ALA A 605 16.87 -29.86 -0.47
CA ALA A 605 17.03 -31.08 0.35
C ALA A 605 15.72 -31.89 0.43
N LEU A 606 14.58 -31.23 0.50
CA LEU A 606 13.27 -31.90 0.50
C LEU A 606 12.94 -32.51 -0.86
N GLN A 607 13.23 -31.83 -1.96
CA GLN A 607 13.12 -32.36 -3.34
C GLN A 607 13.96 -33.62 -3.53
N ALA A 608 15.18 -33.64 -2.99
CA ALA A 608 16.09 -34.78 -3.04
C ALA A 608 15.56 -36.02 -2.31
N THR A 609 14.54 -35.91 -1.45
CA THR A 609 13.88 -37.06 -0.80
C THR A 609 13.05 -37.90 -1.77
N GLY A 610 12.72 -37.38 -2.95
CA GLY A 610 11.83 -37.97 -3.95
C GLY A 610 10.33 -37.90 -3.60
N LYS A 611 9.96 -37.27 -2.46
CA LYS A 611 8.57 -36.99 -2.11
C LYS A 611 8.04 -35.81 -2.94
N PRO A 612 6.74 -35.79 -3.30
CA PRO A 612 6.15 -34.63 -3.98
C PRO A 612 6.22 -33.36 -3.12
N VAL A 613 6.92 -32.36 -3.61
CA VAL A 613 7.01 -31.03 -2.95
C VAL A 613 6.00 -30.08 -3.62
N ILE A 614 5.14 -29.50 -2.82
CA ILE A 614 4.28 -28.37 -3.13
C ILE A 614 4.98 -27.14 -2.54
N LEU A 615 5.49 -26.27 -3.41
CA LEU A 615 6.14 -25.03 -3.02
C LEU A 615 5.08 -23.94 -2.86
N VAL A 616 4.99 -23.36 -1.68
CA VAL A 616 4.11 -22.23 -1.36
C VAL A 616 4.98 -20.98 -1.20
N LEU A 617 4.79 -20.01 -2.08
CA LEU A 617 5.47 -18.73 -2.07
C LEU A 617 4.60 -17.72 -1.32
N ASN A 618 5.12 -17.14 -0.23
CA ASN A 618 4.45 -16.10 0.55
C ASN A 618 5.34 -14.86 0.55
N GLU A 619 5.06 -13.95 -0.37
CA GLU A 619 6.00 -12.86 -0.70
C GLU A 619 5.30 -11.58 -1.13
N GLY A 620 5.88 -10.44 -0.80
CA GLY A 620 5.37 -9.12 -1.20
C GLY A 620 5.88 -8.65 -2.57
N ARG A 621 6.85 -9.34 -3.13
CA ARG A 621 7.49 -9.11 -4.43
C ARG A 621 8.10 -10.43 -4.93
N PRO A 622 8.28 -10.63 -6.26
CA PRO A 622 8.84 -11.88 -6.77
C PRO A 622 10.28 -12.10 -6.27
N ARG A 623 10.51 -13.24 -5.60
CA ARG A 623 11.83 -13.72 -5.19
C ARG A 623 12.28 -14.79 -6.17
N LEU A 624 13.54 -14.74 -6.61
CA LEU A 624 14.04 -15.69 -7.61
C LEU A 624 14.04 -17.11 -7.08
N VAL A 625 13.26 -17.98 -7.74
CA VAL A 625 13.03 -19.38 -7.38
C VAL A 625 13.35 -20.36 -8.51
N HIS A 626 13.91 -19.90 -9.63
CA HIS A 626 14.14 -20.67 -10.85
C HIS A 626 14.70 -22.09 -10.60
N ASP A 627 15.74 -22.20 -9.78
CA ASP A 627 16.38 -23.46 -9.43
C ASP A 627 15.46 -24.45 -8.65
N LEU A 628 14.35 -23.97 -8.10
CA LEU A 628 13.41 -24.76 -7.29
C LEU A 628 12.22 -25.25 -8.11
N VAL A 629 11.95 -24.60 -9.26
CA VAL A 629 10.77 -24.84 -10.09
C VAL A 629 10.78 -26.23 -10.75
N PRO A 630 11.89 -26.73 -11.33
CA PRO A 630 11.87 -28.01 -12.06
C PRO A 630 11.43 -29.19 -11.20
N ASP A 631 11.94 -29.30 -9.97
CA ASP A 631 11.75 -30.44 -9.09
C ASP A 631 10.56 -30.27 -8.11
N SER A 632 9.91 -29.11 -8.08
CA SER A 632 8.63 -28.91 -7.38
C SER A 632 7.48 -29.49 -8.20
N LYS A 633 6.60 -30.29 -7.58
CA LYS A 633 5.48 -30.91 -8.27
C LYS A 633 4.26 -29.99 -8.40
N ALA A 634 4.08 -29.07 -7.47
CA ALA A 634 3.16 -27.96 -7.59
C ALA A 634 3.76 -26.69 -6.99
N ILE A 635 3.31 -25.54 -7.47
CA ILE A 635 3.75 -24.23 -6.99
C ILE A 635 2.52 -23.34 -6.87
N VAL A 636 2.36 -22.75 -5.70
CA VAL A 636 1.29 -21.80 -5.39
C VAL A 636 1.95 -20.52 -4.87
N ASP A 637 1.68 -19.39 -5.52
CA ASP A 637 2.01 -18.07 -4.99
C ASP A 637 0.80 -17.51 -4.27
N ILE A 638 0.91 -17.35 -2.95
CA ILE A 638 -0.16 -16.81 -2.11
C ILE A 638 -0.03 -15.30 -1.89
N LEU A 639 1.06 -14.69 -2.37
CA LEU A 639 1.36 -13.28 -2.15
C LEU A 639 1.30 -12.92 -0.65
N LEU A 640 0.54 -11.86 -0.30
CA LEU A 640 0.24 -11.46 1.08
C LEU A 640 -1.29 -11.52 1.27
N PRO A 641 -1.85 -12.69 1.63
CA PRO A 641 -3.29 -12.95 1.55
C PRO A 641 -4.09 -12.44 2.77
N GLY A 642 -3.44 -11.87 3.78
CA GLY A 642 -4.08 -11.35 4.99
C GLY A 642 -4.51 -12.44 5.99
N ASN A 643 -5.37 -12.05 6.93
CA ASN A 643 -5.75 -12.91 8.06
C ASN A 643 -6.36 -14.27 7.67
N TYR A 644 -6.96 -14.38 6.50
CA TYR A 644 -7.66 -15.59 6.04
C TYR A 644 -6.87 -16.40 5.01
N GLY A 645 -5.59 -16.05 4.79
CA GLY A 645 -4.76 -16.72 3.78
C GLY A 645 -4.49 -18.19 4.09
N GLY A 646 -4.26 -18.55 5.35
CA GLY A 646 -4.09 -19.95 5.73
C GLY A 646 -5.33 -20.80 5.43
N ASP A 647 -6.53 -20.29 5.76
CA ASP A 647 -7.79 -20.94 5.49
C ASP A 647 -8.07 -21.06 3.98
N ALA A 648 -7.79 -19.99 3.22
CA ALA A 648 -7.94 -19.96 1.77
C ALA A 648 -7.06 -21.03 1.08
N LEU A 649 -5.78 -21.06 1.45
CA LEU A 649 -4.83 -22.06 0.93
C LEU A 649 -5.29 -23.49 1.26
N ALA A 650 -5.75 -23.73 2.48
CA ALA A 650 -6.23 -25.06 2.90
C ALA A 650 -7.45 -25.52 2.08
N GLU A 651 -8.41 -24.61 1.79
CA GLU A 651 -9.57 -24.93 0.91
C GLU A 651 -9.13 -25.19 -0.52
N LEU A 652 -8.19 -24.41 -1.03
CA LEU A 652 -7.66 -24.56 -2.39
C LEU A 652 -6.88 -25.88 -2.53
N LEU A 653 -5.98 -26.20 -1.62
CA LEU A 653 -5.19 -27.44 -1.67
C LEU A 653 -6.06 -28.69 -1.52
N ALA A 654 -7.14 -28.63 -0.72
CA ALA A 654 -8.09 -29.73 -0.58
C ALA A 654 -9.08 -29.82 -1.76
N GLY A 655 -9.17 -28.80 -2.61
CA GLY A 655 -10.08 -28.73 -3.74
C GLY A 655 -11.53 -28.40 -3.38
N ASP A 656 -11.79 -27.87 -2.19
CA ASP A 656 -13.11 -27.32 -1.82
C ASP A 656 -13.36 -26.01 -2.56
N ALA A 657 -12.30 -25.24 -2.82
CA ALA A 657 -12.27 -24.13 -3.75
C ALA A 657 -11.44 -24.47 -4.99
N ASN A 658 -11.57 -23.64 -6.05
CA ASN A 658 -10.78 -23.78 -7.27
C ASN A 658 -9.94 -22.54 -7.49
N PHE A 659 -8.68 -22.70 -7.87
CA PHE A 659 -7.80 -21.60 -8.21
C PHE A 659 -8.36 -20.78 -9.39
N SER A 660 -8.36 -19.47 -9.22
CA SER A 660 -8.73 -18.50 -10.24
C SER A 660 -7.77 -17.29 -10.29
N GLY A 661 -6.89 -17.15 -9.31
CA GLY A 661 -5.89 -16.10 -9.25
C GLY A 661 -4.96 -16.12 -10.47
N ARG A 662 -4.49 -14.93 -10.87
CA ARG A 662 -3.56 -14.71 -11.97
C ARG A 662 -2.45 -13.75 -11.52
N LEU A 663 -1.22 -13.99 -11.96
CA LEU A 663 -0.12 -13.09 -11.65
C LEU A 663 -0.41 -11.68 -12.18
N PRO A 664 -0.40 -10.65 -11.32
CA PRO A 664 -0.57 -9.27 -11.74
C PRO A 664 0.75 -8.59 -12.16
N PHE A 665 1.80 -9.37 -12.31
CA PHE A 665 3.14 -8.96 -12.76
C PHE A 665 3.83 -10.10 -13.49
N THR A 666 4.85 -9.76 -14.28
CA THR A 666 5.77 -10.72 -14.89
C THR A 666 6.81 -11.15 -13.87
N TYR A 667 6.94 -12.46 -13.65
CA TYR A 667 7.84 -13.05 -12.65
C TYR A 667 9.20 -13.34 -13.31
N PRO A 668 10.31 -12.72 -12.88
CA PRO A 668 11.63 -12.95 -13.46
C PRO A 668 12.22 -14.31 -13.05
N SER A 669 12.91 -14.99 -13.95
CA SER A 669 13.64 -16.22 -13.63
C SER A 669 15.02 -15.95 -13.01
N HIS A 670 15.68 -14.88 -13.42
CA HIS A 670 17.06 -14.53 -13.02
C HIS A 670 17.19 -13.04 -12.67
N ALA A 671 18.21 -12.68 -11.90
CA ALA A 671 18.43 -11.30 -11.42
C ALA A 671 18.53 -10.24 -12.53
N ASN A 672 18.99 -10.62 -13.73
CA ASN A 672 19.11 -9.72 -14.89
C ASN A 672 18.08 -10.03 -15.99
N SER A 673 17.10 -10.88 -15.71
CA SER A 673 16.04 -11.30 -16.64
C SER A 673 14.79 -10.46 -16.40
N PHE A 674 14.90 -9.15 -16.60
CA PHE A 674 13.86 -8.21 -16.20
C PHE A 674 13.14 -7.66 -17.43
N THR A 675 11.85 -7.97 -17.53
CA THR A 675 10.93 -7.46 -18.54
C THR A 675 9.50 -7.38 -17.99
N THR A 676 8.60 -6.79 -18.74
CA THR A 676 7.16 -6.79 -18.48
C THR A 676 6.42 -7.33 -19.70
N TYR A 677 5.18 -7.78 -19.55
CA TYR A 677 4.43 -8.41 -20.66
C TYR A 677 4.22 -7.47 -21.86
N ASP A 678 4.22 -6.17 -21.64
CA ASP A 678 4.02 -5.12 -22.65
C ASP A 678 5.36 -4.59 -23.21
N PHE A 679 6.36 -5.46 -23.29
CA PHE A 679 7.67 -5.17 -23.86
C PHE A 679 7.60 -4.72 -25.34
N LYS A 680 8.55 -3.92 -25.76
CA LYS A 680 8.73 -3.61 -27.19
C LYS A 680 9.35 -4.81 -27.90
N THR A 681 8.99 -5.03 -29.16
CA THR A 681 9.49 -6.18 -29.93
C THR A 681 11.02 -6.31 -29.91
N CYS A 682 11.76 -5.20 -29.87
CA CYS A 682 13.21 -5.21 -29.79
C CYS A 682 13.77 -5.66 -28.43
N GLU A 683 12.98 -5.62 -27.36
CA GLU A 683 13.40 -5.99 -26.00
C GLU A 683 13.36 -7.51 -25.76
N MET A 684 12.68 -8.27 -26.65
CA MET A 684 12.53 -9.72 -26.55
C MET A 684 12.93 -10.45 -27.84
N ARG A 685 13.72 -9.80 -28.69
CA ARG A 685 14.13 -10.39 -29.97
C ARG A 685 15.31 -11.32 -29.76
N GLU A 686 15.14 -12.60 -30.11
CA GLU A 686 16.18 -13.63 -29.96
C GLU A 686 17.34 -13.45 -30.93
N THR A 687 17.03 -13.18 -32.22
CA THR A 687 18.05 -13.03 -33.24
C THR A 687 17.72 -11.91 -34.22
N MET A 688 18.76 -11.27 -34.77
CA MET A 688 18.64 -10.30 -35.86
C MET A 688 19.57 -10.70 -37.03
N PRO A 689 19.10 -10.74 -38.29
CA PRO A 689 19.95 -11.02 -39.45
C PRO A 689 21.06 -9.99 -39.58
N GLY A 690 22.28 -10.43 -39.88
CA GLY A 690 23.41 -9.55 -40.13
C GLY A 690 24.70 -10.01 -39.46
N ILE A 691 25.67 -9.09 -39.35
CA ILE A 691 27.01 -9.34 -38.80
C ILE A 691 26.93 -9.58 -37.27
N TYR A 692 25.95 -9.00 -36.64
CA TYR A 692 25.75 -9.10 -35.19
C TYR A 692 24.68 -10.15 -34.86
N ASN A 693 25.01 -11.04 -33.95
CA ASN A 693 24.04 -11.88 -33.31
C ASN A 693 23.38 -11.03 -32.19
N TYR A 694 22.25 -10.43 -32.50
CA TYR A 694 21.48 -9.63 -31.53
C TYR A 694 20.56 -10.57 -30.76
N ASP A 695 20.82 -10.70 -29.46
CA ASP A 695 19.99 -11.44 -28.53
C ASP A 695 19.60 -10.53 -27.37
N ALA A 696 18.33 -10.23 -27.27
CA ALA A 696 17.72 -9.42 -26.20
C ALA A 696 16.68 -10.21 -25.41
N HIS A 697 16.66 -11.55 -25.60
CA HIS A 697 15.70 -12.39 -24.89
C HIS A 697 15.93 -12.33 -23.38
N ALA A 698 14.85 -12.08 -22.62
CA ALA A 698 14.83 -12.17 -21.18
C ALA A 698 14.06 -13.44 -20.77
N ASP A 699 14.72 -14.32 -20.03
CA ASP A 699 14.06 -15.50 -19.48
C ASP A 699 13.06 -15.11 -18.42
N VAL A 700 11.79 -15.50 -18.60
CA VAL A 700 10.68 -15.24 -17.70
C VAL A 700 10.25 -16.54 -17.05
N GLU A 701 10.06 -16.54 -15.75
CA GLU A 701 9.54 -17.72 -15.06
C GLU A 701 8.05 -17.87 -15.33
N TRP A 702 7.29 -16.81 -15.12
CA TRP A 702 5.85 -16.74 -15.44
C TRP A 702 5.46 -15.34 -15.90
N TRP A 703 4.62 -15.29 -16.93
CA TRP A 703 4.15 -14.02 -17.48
C TRP A 703 2.98 -13.44 -16.67
N PHE A 704 2.82 -12.11 -16.77
CA PHE A 704 1.59 -11.44 -16.35
C PHE A 704 0.36 -12.17 -16.88
N GLY A 705 -0.63 -12.39 -16.01
CA GLY A 705 -1.87 -13.10 -16.34
C GLY A 705 -1.78 -14.62 -16.28
N GLU A 706 -0.61 -15.20 -16.03
CA GLU A 706 -0.48 -16.64 -15.82
C GLU A 706 -1.09 -17.10 -14.51
N GLY A 707 -1.59 -18.32 -14.53
CA GLY A 707 -2.19 -19.03 -13.43
C GLY A 707 -2.99 -20.22 -13.95
N LEU A 708 -3.00 -21.29 -13.19
CA LEU A 708 -3.70 -22.54 -13.52
C LEU A 708 -5.02 -22.64 -12.75
N SER A 709 -5.82 -23.62 -13.13
CA SER A 709 -7.10 -23.97 -12.50
C SER A 709 -7.24 -25.48 -12.47
N TYR A 710 -8.10 -26.01 -11.61
CA TYR A 710 -8.51 -27.42 -11.62
C TYR A 710 -9.49 -27.77 -12.76
N THR A 711 -9.78 -26.79 -13.63
CA THR A 711 -10.60 -26.99 -14.84
C THR A 711 -9.89 -26.41 -16.05
N ASN A 712 -10.36 -26.77 -17.24
CA ASN A 712 -9.77 -26.32 -18.49
C ASN A 712 -10.76 -25.46 -19.27
N PHE A 713 -10.23 -24.54 -20.05
CA PHE A 713 -11.02 -23.66 -20.91
C PHE A 713 -10.58 -23.81 -22.36
N GLU A 714 -11.54 -23.86 -23.25
CA GLU A 714 -11.35 -23.85 -24.71
C GLU A 714 -11.74 -22.43 -25.22
N TYR A 715 -10.86 -21.84 -26.00
CA TYR A 715 -11.09 -20.55 -26.64
C TYR A 715 -11.32 -20.76 -28.12
N SER A 716 -12.41 -20.22 -28.67
CA SER A 716 -12.77 -20.39 -30.06
C SER A 716 -13.44 -19.14 -30.65
N ASN A 717 -13.59 -19.13 -31.97
CA ASN A 717 -14.36 -18.10 -32.68
C ASN A 717 -13.93 -16.65 -32.37
N LEU A 718 -12.62 -16.34 -32.40
CA LEU A 718 -12.15 -14.97 -32.30
C LEU A 718 -12.71 -14.14 -33.45
N ARG A 719 -13.41 -13.06 -33.13
CA ARG A 719 -14.01 -12.13 -34.08
C ARG A 719 -13.52 -10.73 -33.80
N VAL A 720 -13.25 -9.97 -34.85
CA VAL A 720 -12.90 -8.57 -34.83
C VAL A 720 -14.00 -7.77 -35.54
N SER A 721 -14.45 -6.69 -34.90
CA SER A 721 -15.59 -5.89 -35.42
C SER A 721 -15.33 -5.20 -36.75
N LYS A 722 -14.07 -4.87 -37.06
CA LYS A 722 -13.61 -4.20 -38.29
C LYS A 722 -12.30 -4.80 -38.75
N LYS A 723 -12.14 -5.02 -40.04
CA LYS A 723 -10.85 -5.41 -40.66
C LYS A 723 -9.97 -4.22 -40.95
N ASP A 724 -10.59 -3.13 -41.42
CA ASP A 724 -9.91 -1.86 -41.71
C ASP A 724 -10.35 -0.83 -40.65
N PHE A 725 -9.42 -0.15 -40.03
CA PHE A 725 -9.67 0.80 -38.97
C PHE A 725 -8.65 1.95 -38.98
N CYS A 726 -9.04 3.08 -38.42
CA CYS A 726 -8.18 4.23 -38.19
C CYS A 726 -7.99 4.50 -36.68
N SER A 727 -7.11 5.41 -36.33
CA SER A 727 -6.77 5.73 -34.93
C SER A 727 -7.95 6.21 -34.07
N THR A 728 -9.04 6.65 -34.66
CA THR A 728 -10.24 7.10 -33.97
C THR A 728 -11.31 6.01 -33.81
N ASP A 729 -11.09 4.84 -34.40
CA ASP A 729 -12.05 3.73 -34.33
C ASP A 729 -11.95 2.96 -33.01
N THR A 730 -13.10 2.47 -32.56
CA THR A 730 -13.17 1.48 -31.50
C THR A 730 -13.22 0.08 -32.11
N LEU A 731 -12.23 -0.76 -31.82
CA LEU A 731 -12.21 -2.17 -32.17
C LEU A 731 -12.88 -2.98 -31.06
N LYS A 732 -13.84 -3.85 -31.43
CA LYS A 732 -14.40 -4.84 -30.53
C LYS A 732 -13.85 -6.22 -30.92
N LEU A 733 -13.23 -6.86 -29.96
CA LEU A 733 -12.82 -8.25 -30.03
C LEU A 733 -13.83 -9.09 -29.25
N SER A 734 -14.20 -10.24 -29.77
CA SER A 734 -15.03 -11.20 -29.07
C SER A 734 -14.47 -12.61 -29.28
N VAL A 735 -14.54 -13.42 -28.26
CA VAL A 735 -14.10 -14.82 -28.24
C VAL A 735 -15.13 -15.64 -27.46
N ASP A 736 -15.38 -16.84 -27.91
CA ASP A 736 -16.20 -17.80 -27.17
C ASP A 736 -15.30 -18.58 -26.21
N VAL A 737 -15.62 -18.58 -24.91
CA VAL A 737 -14.89 -19.31 -23.86
C VAL A 737 -15.78 -20.39 -23.30
N LYS A 738 -15.32 -21.64 -23.37
CA LYS A 738 -16.03 -22.81 -22.89
C LYS A 738 -15.23 -23.51 -21.80
N ASN A 739 -15.84 -23.68 -20.63
CA ASN A 739 -15.27 -24.56 -19.61
C ASN A 739 -15.49 -26.03 -20.07
N THR A 740 -14.39 -26.74 -20.28
CA THR A 740 -14.41 -28.15 -20.75
C THR A 740 -14.17 -29.15 -19.63
N GLY A 741 -13.87 -28.69 -18.41
CA GLY A 741 -13.69 -29.55 -17.24
C GLY A 741 -15.00 -29.77 -16.47
N SER A 742 -14.89 -30.52 -15.37
CA SER A 742 -16.03 -30.87 -14.51
C SER A 742 -16.26 -29.89 -13.34
N ARG A 743 -15.34 -28.98 -13.10
CA ARG A 743 -15.42 -28.00 -12.00
C ARG A 743 -15.78 -26.61 -12.53
N ARG A 744 -16.47 -25.84 -11.71
CA ARG A 744 -16.66 -24.43 -11.99
C ARG A 744 -15.29 -23.72 -11.94
N GLY A 745 -15.03 -22.82 -12.89
CA GLY A 745 -13.82 -21.98 -12.94
C GLY A 745 -14.14 -20.59 -13.45
N LYS A 746 -13.23 -19.68 -13.20
CA LYS A 746 -13.24 -18.28 -13.66
C LYS A 746 -12.09 -18.03 -14.61
#